data_b591b0822315a6858a0b04f904403901
#
_entry.id   b591b0822315a6858a0b04f904403901
#
_cell.length_a   1.000
_cell.length_b   1.000
_cell.length_c   1.000
_cell.angle_alpha   90.00
_cell.angle_beta   90.00
_cell.angle_gamma   90.00
#
_symmetry.space_group_name_H-M   'P 1'
#
loop_
_entity.id
_entity.type
_entity.pdbx_description
1 polymer ?
#
loop_
_entity_poly.entity_id
_entity_poly.type
_entity_poly.pdbx_seq_one_letter_code
_entity_poly.pdbx_strand_id
1 'polypeptide(L)'
;MFKRKKLKQQVSLLFLTLSFFSYTEEEPIYNDKEVKERIYVKEGETFYNNGVIQNNDSTGIQALKNSTVYNNKIISNKGDYGIEGEEALNIINNPDAIISNSGDVGIGLYDGNTITNRGRIENKGVHGIEGDNIVSVTNEDSGFINNYNDYGIKVVNGQKIINKGVIENIGNYGIRADHVTDVSNNEGAIIKNTGKYGIYLENSKSTNKGIISNGNNYGVYVKNSNFENSTSGKIENKGDYGVVIDEKSYGVNYGTIANEGDIGVQVENSGTFVNHGTISQKGKISILLGEGDNTLELGTDSKIKGVIEGNRGTDTLILSESPTSKTSKIDYQIKNFSNIAVKSGTWTLDNTLVLAVPDKYKDKNTTFSQPPFPINEMNGNFKIEKNRNLIMNIEVSDLLTPTISTGTLLNEGTIIKRPIDSMYVTNDKQILIPTIYIKDVKNSNIGNIKIVNVSEGWEGKYNFDKNNGIIYLILNKLDESIINRNIVGGFYESIYNYPKSNIHQLNNLKVREKNYNFSREHIINKDYSENDFQLIGSHGKYYGSSWHPAYSYNSYGVNGESNFFINNNMVLGLNYDYIGSRVDYKDMANSKENIDSFILVGNLTYLNNNWLNTLQGGAGYSRHELKRYILDREDNFNKREIKGNYGSNLYSIGWESGYILGKDKKYLYPFVGIDYVWNRDNSYKEKQLINSDEDDYSLNIRKNKESSAIFKSGLKFSYFIIENININGDLQWLHREKNYKDNDANFIFKPNVHYTIPALKTSKDIQTLNLTTTYKSRSLTEYSLSLDSIINKKYIDTSVSIGIKYRF
;
A
#
# COMPACT_ATOMS: atom_id res chain seq x y z
N MET A 1 39.05 41.57 -17.51
CA MET A 1 39.45 41.80 -18.89
C MET A 1 40.46 40.76 -19.26
N PHE A 2 40.40 40.08 -20.35
CA PHE A 2 41.16 38.87 -20.79
C PHE A 2 40.54 37.54 -20.36
N LYS A 3 39.67 37.03 -21.25
CA LYS A 3 39.54 35.66 -21.72
C LYS A 3 38.20 35.47 -22.49
N ARG A 4 38.04 36.16 -23.58
CA ARG A 4 36.94 35.94 -24.56
C ARG A 4 37.47 35.99 -25.98
N LYS A 5 38.43 35.13 -26.30
CA LYS A 5 38.95 35.08 -27.71
C LYS A 5 39.48 33.70 -28.15
N LYS A 6 39.11 32.59 -27.48
CA LYS A 6 39.50 31.23 -27.91
C LYS A 6 38.37 30.24 -28.14
N LEU A 7 37.11 30.70 -28.16
CA LEU A 7 35.96 29.78 -28.37
C LEU A 7 35.27 29.97 -29.74
N LYS A 8 35.84 30.77 -30.66
CA LYS A 8 35.28 30.95 -32.00
C LYS A 8 36.06 30.27 -33.12
N GLN A 9 37.18 29.60 -32.83
CA GLN A 9 37.98 28.91 -33.85
C GLN A 9 37.89 27.37 -33.80
N GLN A 10 37.21 26.77 -32.79
CA GLN A 10 37.00 25.35 -32.75
C GLN A 10 35.61 24.90 -33.21
N VAL A 11 34.68 25.80 -33.48
CA VAL A 11 33.35 25.48 -34.01
C VAL A 11 33.31 25.47 -35.55
N SER A 12 34.30 25.99 -36.21
CA SER A 12 34.33 26.03 -37.69
C SER A 12 35.09 24.87 -38.34
N LEU A 13 35.64 23.94 -37.55
CA LEU A 13 36.32 22.75 -38.08
C LEU A 13 35.55 21.45 -37.86
N LEU A 14 34.35 21.52 -37.25
CA LEU A 14 33.49 20.36 -37.05
C LEU A 14 32.32 20.27 -38.06
N PHE A 15 32.28 21.15 -39.05
CA PHE A 15 31.26 21.20 -40.09
C PHE A 15 31.76 20.84 -41.50
N LEU A 16 32.98 20.31 -41.65
CA LEU A 16 33.51 19.96 -42.96
C LEU A 16 33.99 18.51 -43.15
N THR A 17 33.51 17.60 -42.33
CA THR A 17 33.63 16.16 -42.62
C THR A 17 32.28 15.40 -42.42
N LEU A 18 31.21 16.04 -42.84
CA LEU A 18 29.98 15.32 -43.23
C LEU A 18 30.07 15.08 -44.73
N SER A 19 31.05 14.23 -45.11
CA SER A 19 31.03 13.63 -46.44
C SER A 19 29.75 12.79 -46.60
N PHE A 20 29.02 13.20 -47.58
CA PHE A 20 27.96 12.47 -48.29
C PHE A 20 28.15 10.94 -48.26
N PHE A 21 27.60 10.27 -47.24
CA PHE A 21 26.99 9.00 -47.48
C PHE A 21 25.56 9.33 -47.98
N SER A 22 25.38 9.35 -49.29
CA SER A 22 24.07 9.17 -49.86
C SER A 22 23.60 7.78 -49.43
N TYR A 23 22.88 7.76 -48.31
CA TYR A 23 21.98 6.65 -48.08
C TYR A 23 20.92 6.79 -49.15
N THR A 24 20.99 6.01 -50.16
CA THR A 24 19.83 5.72 -51.00
C THR A 24 18.89 4.95 -50.09
N GLU A 25 17.91 5.63 -49.48
CA GLU A 25 16.75 4.93 -48.91
C GLU A 25 16.18 4.10 -50.06
N GLU A 26 16.39 2.79 -50.03
CA GLU A 26 15.69 1.87 -50.94
C GLU A 26 14.20 2.07 -50.68
N GLU A 27 13.42 2.29 -51.77
CA GLU A 27 11.97 2.49 -51.62
C GLU A 27 11.34 1.26 -50.93
N PRO A 28 10.45 1.47 -49.92
CA PRO A 28 9.85 0.35 -49.22
C PRO A 28 9.08 -0.59 -50.17
N ILE A 29 9.18 -1.89 -49.86
CA ILE A 29 8.46 -2.91 -50.65
C ILE A 29 7.10 -3.16 -50.00
N TYR A 30 6.04 -3.18 -50.82
CA TYR A 30 4.66 -3.37 -50.36
C TYR A 30 4.07 -4.65 -50.92
N ASN A 31 3.40 -5.44 -50.04
CA ASN A 31 2.48 -6.48 -50.49
C ASN A 31 1.04 -6.04 -50.21
N ASP A 32 0.28 -5.73 -51.26
CA ASP A 32 -1.14 -5.33 -51.18
C ASP A 32 -2.09 -6.44 -51.64
N LYS A 33 -1.58 -7.63 -51.95
CA LYS A 33 -2.34 -8.76 -52.53
C LYS A 33 -2.24 -10.01 -51.63
N GLU A 34 -2.96 -11.06 -52.05
CA GLU A 34 -2.77 -12.41 -51.54
C GLU A 34 -1.55 -13.05 -52.20
N VAL A 35 -0.63 -13.54 -51.39
CA VAL A 35 0.58 -14.28 -51.80
C VAL A 35 0.58 -15.65 -51.12
N LYS A 36 0.88 -16.71 -51.90
CA LYS A 36 0.88 -18.10 -51.42
C LYS A 36 2.27 -18.70 -51.28
N GLU A 37 3.29 -17.88 -51.44
CA GLU A 37 4.67 -18.25 -51.41
C GLU A 37 5.39 -17.53 -50.27
N ARG A 38 6.58 -18.01 -49.87
CA ARG A 38 7.46 -17.33 -48.92
C ARG A 38 7.88 -15.97 -49.46
N ILE A 39 7.83 -14.96 -48.65
CA ILE A 39 8.38 -13.64 -48.96
C ILE A 39 9.80 -13.56 -48.40
N TYR A 40 10.77 -13.17 -49.25
CA TYR A 40 12.12 -12.87 -48.87
C TYR A 40 12.32 -11.36 -48.80
N VAL A 41 12.62 -10.84 -47.61
CA VAL A 41 13.01 -9.43 -47.40
C VAL A 41 14.53 -9.42 -47.31
N LYS A 42 15.17 -8.84 -48.34
CA LYS A 42 16.63 -8.86 -48.45
C LYS A 42 17.31 -7.92 -47.46
N GLU A 43 18.64 -8.00 -47.41
CA GLU A 43 19.43 -7.14 -46.57
C GLU A 43 19.15 -5.65 -46.79
N GLY A 44 18.87 -4.90 -45.72
CA GLY A 44 18.59 -3.47 -45.74
C GLY A 44 17.18 -3.06 -46.21
N GLU A 45 16.39 -3.99 -46.75
CA GLU A 45 15.03 -3.69 -47.26
C GLU A 45 14.00 -3.45 -46.11
N THR A 46 13.06 -2.55 -46.39
CA THR A 46 11.86 -2.37 -45.57
C THR A 46 10.65 -2.91 -46.27
N PHE A 47 9.93 -3.83 -45.67
CA PHE A 47 8.77 -4.52 -46.24
C PHE A 47 7.50 -4.26 -45.42
N TYR A 48 6.42 -3.92 -46.11
CA TYR A 48 5.08 -3.74 -45.57
C TYR A 48 4.11 -4.78 -46.13
N ASN A 49 3.56 -5.64 -45.28
CA ASN A 49 2.49 -6.56 -45.65
C ASN A 49 1.12 -5.88 -45.41
N ASN A 50 0.53 -5.30 -46.42
CA ASN A 50 -0.83 -4.77 -46.40
C ASN A 50 -1.85 -5.78 -46.97
N GLY A 51 -1.39 -6.93 -47.41
CA GLY A 51 -2.19 -8.00 -48.02
C GLY A 51 -2.26 -9.25 -47.12
N VAL A 52 -2.52 -10.37 -47.77
CA VAL A 52 -2.58 -11.68 -47.10
C VAL A 52 -1.44 -12.55 -47.60
N ILE A 53 -0.66 -13.07 -46.67
CA ILE A 53 0.37 -14.07 -46.96
C ILE A 53 -0.12 -15.41 -46.46
N GLN A 54 -0.23 -16.39 -47.35
CA GLN A 54 -0.62 -17.76 -47.03
C GLN A 54 0.48 -18.71 -47.53
N ASN A 55 1.30 -19.20 -46.58
CA ASN A 55 2.29 -20.21 -46.93
C ASN A 55 2.00 -21.53 -46.18
N ASN A 56 2.13 -22.64 -46.87
CA ASN A 56 1.79 -23.95 -46.33
C ASN A 56 3.06 -24.80 -45.97
N ASP A 57 4.21 -24.45 -46.50
CA ASP A 57 5.34 -25.38 -46.57
C ASP A 57 6.55 -24.98 -45.74
N SER A 58 6.67 -23.72 -45.30
CA SER A 58 7.81 -23.27 -44.56
C SER A 58 7.55 -21.92 -43.83
N THR A 59 8.44 -20.95 -43.93
CA THR A 59 8.31 -19.60 -43.32
C THR A 59 7.41 -18.70 -44.20
N GLY A 60 6.53 -17.93 -43.58
CA GLY A 60 5.67 -16.97 -44.29
C GLY A 60 6.48 -15.77 -44.81
N ILE A 61 7.25 -15.10 -43.93
CA ILE A 61 8.21 -14.04 -44.28
C ILE A 61 9.57 -14.40 -43.69
N GLN A 62 10.61 -14.39 -44.52
CA GLN A 62 12.00 -14.48 -44.08
C GLN A 62 12.70 -13.13 -44.28
N ALA A 63 13.14 -12.52 -43.19
CA ALA A 63 13.77 -11.19 -43.13
C ALA A 63 15.27 -11.35 -42.83
N LEU A 64 16.08 -10.79 -43.72
CA LEU A 64 17.54 -10.90 -43.62
C LEU A 64 18.13 -9.68 -42.92
N LYS A 65 19.44 -9.67 -42.80
CA LYS A 65 20.25 -8.68 -42.11
C LYS A 65 19.81 -7.23 -42.41
N ASN A 66 19.75 -6.40 -41.34
CA ASN A 66 19.38 -4.99 -41.42
C ASN A 66 18.01 -4.68 -42.03
N SER A 67 17.20 -5.69 -42.31
CA SER A 67 15.85 -5.49 -42.84
C SER A 67 14.83 -5.14 -41.77
N THR A 68 13.70 -4.55 -42.18
CA THR A 68 12.58 -4.25 -41.30
C THR A 68 11.27 -4.76 -41.90
N VAL A 69 10.47 -5.45 -41.10
CA VAL A 69 9.16 -6.01 -41.53
C VAL A 69 8.04 -5.37 -40.74
N TYR A 70 7.06 -4.81 -41.47
CA TYR A 70 5.78 -4.35 -40.92
C TYR A 70 4.67 -5.27 -41.40
N ASN A 71 4.02 -5.99 -40.51
CA ASN A 71 2.78 -6.67 -40.81
C ASN A 71 1.59 -5.77 -40.47
N ASN A 72 0.85 -5.34 -41.48
CA ASN A 72 -0.34 -4.50 -41.36
C ASN A 72 -1.63 -5.29 -41.57
N LYS A 73 -1.55 -6.60 -41.97
CA LYS A 73 -2.74 -7.39 -42.24
C LYS A 73 -2.63 -8.83 -41.76
N ILE A 74 -2.58 -9.79 -42.63
CA ILE A 74 -2.68 -11.21 -42.28
C ILE A 74 -1.47 -11.98 -42.82
N ILE A 75 -0.85 -12.71 -41.92
CA ILE A 75 0.08 -13.79 -42.23
C ILE A 75 -0.54 -15.07 -41.71
N SER A 76 -0.94 -15.98 -42.63
CA SER A 76 -1.48 -17.30 -42.29
C SER A 76 -0.52 -18.36 -42.79
N ASN A 77 0.26 -18.89 -41.89
CA ASN A 77 1.33 -19.87 -42.21
C ASN A 77 1.05 -21.22 -41.56
N LYS A 78 1.42 -22.31 -42.27
CA LYS A 78 1.37 -23.69 -41.73
C LYS A 78 2.74 -24.31 -41.51
N GLY A 79 3.79 -23.70 -42.06
CA GLY A 79 5.16 -24.12 -41.84
C GLY A 79 5.80 -23.55 -40.58
N ASP A 80 7.09 -23.63 -40.49
CA ASP A 80 7.83 -23.45 -39.23
C ASP A 80 7.63 -22.06 -38.60
N TYR A 81 7.73 -20.97 -39.38
CA TYR A 81 7.63 -19.58 -38.88
C TYR A 81 6.55 -18.78 -39.57
N GLY A 82 5.79 -18.00 -38.84
CA GLY A 82 4.99 -16.93 -39.41
C GLY A 82 5.88 -15.83 -40.02
N ILE A 83 6.80 -15.30 -39.20
CA ILE A 83 7.90 -14.40 -39.59
C ILE A 83 9.21 -14.92 -38.95
N GLU A 84 10.23 -15.07 -39.75
CA GLU A 84 11.61 -15.38 -39.30
C GLU A 84 12.53 -14.23 -39.67
N GLY A 85 13.32 -13.76 -38.72
CA GLY A 85 14.34 -12.72 -38.90
C GLY A 85 15.73 -13.24 -38.53
N GLU A 86 16.70 -13.08 -39.42
CA GLU A 86 18.11 -13.31 -39.18
C GLU A 86 18.86 -11.99 -39.29
N GLU A 87 19.43 -11.49 -38.16
CA GLU A 87 20.07 -10.17 -38.03
C GLU A 87 19.16 -9.01 -38.50
N ALA A 88 17.84 -9.20 -38.51
CA ALA A 88 16.88 -8.16 -38.91
C ALA A 88 16.85 -7.01 -37.89
N LEU A 89 16.62 -5.77 -38.35
CA LEU A 89 16.50 -4.62 -37.46
C LEU A 89 15.21 -4.67 -36.64
N ASN A 90 14.07 -4.81 -37.33
CA ASN A 90 12.80 -4.77 -36.65
C ASN A 90 11.77 -5.70 -37.29
N ILE A 91 10.99 -6.36 -36.44
CA ILE A 91 9.77 -7.08 -36.87
C ILE A 91 8.60 -6.47 -36.10
N ILE A 92 7.67 -5.87 -36.80
CA ILE A 92 6.52 -5.14 -36.22
C ILE A 92 5.21 -5.76 -36.74
N ASN A 93 4.43 -6.30 -35.82
CA ASN A 93 3.04 -6.68 -36.05
C ASN A 93 2.12 -5.54 -35.61
N ASN A 94 1.56 -4.80 -36.56
CA ASN A 94 0.81 -3.57 -36.28
C ASN A 94 -0.60 -3.82 -35.71
N PRO A 95 -1.31 -2.81 -35.19
CA PRO A 95 -2.67 -2.97 -34.72
C PRO A 95 -3.57 -3.57 -35.81
N ASP A 96 -4.50 -4.45 -35.39
CA ASP A 96 -5.43 -5.20 -36.27
C ASP A 96 -4.76 -6.24 -37.20
N ALA A 97 -3.45 -6.30 -37.21
CA ALA A 97 -2.75 -7.33 -38.00
C ALA A 97 -2.72 -8.66 -37.23
N ILE A 98 -2.78 -9.74 -37.98
CA ILE A 98 -2.85 -11.11 -37.47
C ILE A 98 -1.69 -11.92 -38.05
N ILE A 99 -0.97 -12.60 -37.17
CA ILE A 99 -0.06 -13.67 -37.52
C ILE A 99 -0.64 -14.97 -36.97
N SER A 100 -1.14 -15.83 -37.85
CA SER A 100 -1.68 -17.13 -37.51
C SER A 100 -0.71 -18.19 -38.02
N ASN A 101 -0.01 -18.87 -37.14
CA ASN A 101 0.92 -19.92 -37.49
C ASN A 101 0.47 -21.27 -36.91
N SER A 102 0.52 -22.33 -37.68
CA SER A 102 0.26 -23.69 -37.19
C SER A 102 1.51 -24.55 -37.10
N GLY A 103 2.66 -24.02 -37.51
CA GLY A 103 3.98 -24.62 -37.31
C GLY A 103 4.62 -24.15 -36.00
N ASP A 104 5.93 -24.14 -35.92
CA ASP A 104 6.63 -24.03 -34.65
C ASP A 104 6.56 -22.63 -34.00
N VAL A 105 6.80 -21.55 -34.76
CA VAL A 105 7.01 -20.21 -34.21
C VAL A 105 6.16 -19.16 -34.89
N GLY A 106 5.47 -18.33 -34.12
CA GLY A 106 4.72 -17.18 -34.65
C GLY A 106 5.67 -16.12 -35.21
N ILE A 107 6.55 -15.56 -34.42
CA ILE A 107 7.65 -14.66 -34.80
C ILE A 107 8.95 -15.15 -34.17
N GLY A 108 9.97 -15.44 -34.98
CA GLY A 108 11.36 -15.71 -34.56
C GLY A 108 12.30 -14.58 -34.97
N LEU A 109 13.23 -14.19 -34.13
CA LEU A 109 14.29 -13.23 -34.43
C LEU A 109 15.61 -13.69 -33.80
N TYR A 110 16.63 -13.79 -34.59
CA TYR A 110 17.95 -14.28 -34.23
C TYR A 110 19.01 -13.22 -34.58
N ASP A 111 19.93 -12.93 -33.64
CA ASP A 111 20.98 -11.92 -33.81
C ASP A 111 20.47 -10.53 -34.27
N GLY A 112 19.25 -10.16 -33.89
CA GLY A 112 18.56 -8.99 -34.41
C GLY A 112 18.28 -7.92 -33.34
N ASN A 113 17.49 -6.88 -33.71
CA ASN A 113 17.20 -5.82 -32.77
C ASN A 113 15.87 -6.02 -32.04
N THR A 114 14.72 -5.82 -32.70
CA THR A 114 13.46 -5.75 -31.97
C THR A 114 12.33 -6.53 -32.60
N ILE A 115 11.49 -7.10 -31.75
CA ILE A 115 10.16 -7.58 -32.10
C ILE A 115 9.14 -6.70 -31.37
N THR A 116 8.19 -6.12 -32.10
CA THR A 116 7.08 -5.35 -31.54
C THR A 116 5.73 -5.91 -31.99
N ASN A 117 4.94 -6.41 -31.04
CA ASN A 117 3.59 -6.87 -31.33
C ASN A 117 2.57 -5.86 -30.81
N ARG A 118 1.79 -5.28 -31.71
CA ARG A 118 0.62 -4.45 -31.44
C ARG A 118 -0.67 -5.11 -31.90
N GLY A 119 -0.57 -6.17 -32.70
CA GLY A 119 -1.65 -6.94 -33.28
C GLY A 119 -1.84 -8.28 -32.55
N ARG A 120 -2.31 -9.26 -33.27
CA ARG A 120 -2.60 -10.60 -32.75
C ARG A 120 -1.65 -11.65 -33.33
N ILE A 121 -1.05 -12.43 -32.44
CA ILE A 121 -0.26 -13.60 -32.77
C ILE A 121 -1.02 -14.82 -32.26
N GLU A 122 -1.40 -15.73 -33.15
CA GLU A 122 -2.02 -17.01 -32.85
C GLU A 122 -1.10 -18.15 -33.33
N ASN A 123 -0.40 -18.77 -32.42
CA ASN A 123 0.50 -19.87 -32.75
C ASN A 123 0.00 -21.20 -32.16
N LYS A 124 -0.11 -22.22 -32.97
CA LYS A 124 -0.44 -23.59 -32.56
C LYS A 124 0.81 -24.43 -32.30
N GLY A 125 1.95 -23.93 -32.67
CA GLY A 125 3.24 -24.56 -32.48
C GLY A 125 3.87 -24.24 -31.14
N VAL A 126 5.18 -24.30 -31.09
CA VAL A 126 5.95 -24.30 -29.85
C VAL A 126 6.03 -22.91 -29.23
N HIS A 127 6.35 -21.87 -30.01
CA HIS A 127 6.57 -20.51 -29.50
C HIS A 127 5.65 -19.46 -30.15
N GLY A 128 4.98 -18.61 -29.35
CA GLY A 128 4.32 -17.43 -29.88
C GLY A 128 5.33 -16.44 -30.42
N ILE A 129 6.32 -16.07 -29.61
CA ILE A 129 7.51 -15.30 -30.00
C ILE A 129 8.76 -16.00 -29.47
N GLU A 130 9.79 -16.09 -30.34
CA GLU A 130 11.12 -16.55 -29.97
C GLU A 130 12.17 -15.50 -30.34
N GLY A 131 13.10 -15.24 -29.44
CA GLY A 131 14.25 -14.38 -29.68
C GLY A 131 15.53 -14.96 -29.09
N ASP A 132 16.60 -14.90 -29.86
CA ASP A 132 17.94 -15.24 -29.38
C ASP A 132 18.91 -14.14 -29.80
N ASN A 133 19.73 -13.69 -28.85
CA ASN A 133 20.67 -12.60 -29.03
C ASN A 133 20.05 -11.32 -29.60
N ILE A 134 19.02 -10.82 -28.94
CA ILE A 134 18.20 -9.68 -29.43
C ILE A 134 18.17 -8.52 -28.45
N VAL A 135 17.87 -7.30 -28.95
CA VAL A 135 17.72 -6.12 -28.10
C VAL A 135 16.39 -6.15 -27.34
N SER A 136 15.27 -6.40 -28.01
CA SER A 136 14.01 -6.43 -27.26
C SER A 136 12.85 -7.17 -27.94
N VAL A 137 11.98 -7.72 -27.09
CA VAL A 137 10.60 -8.10 -27.44
C VAL A 137 9.64 -7.20 -26.70
N THR A 138 8.72 -6.55 -27.43
CA THR A 138 7.66 -5.74 -26.82
C THR A 138 6.29 -6.22 -27.29
N ASN A 139 5.45 -6.64 -26.37
CA ASN A 139 4.01 -6.85 -26.60
C ASN A 139 3.28 -5.60 -26.11
N GLU A 140 2.86 -4.73 -27.01
CA GLU A 140 2.24 -3.42 -26.69
C GLU A 140 0.82 -3.57 -26.12
N ASP A 141 0.19 -2.48 -25.70
CA ASP A 141 -1.12 -2.46 -25.03
C ASP A 141 -2.23 -3.16 -25.83
N SER A 142 -2.22 -3.04 -27.17
CA SER A 142 -3.15 -3.74 -28.08
C SER A 142 -2.69 -5.14 -28.46
N GLY A 143 -1.45 -5.50 -28.11
CA GLY A 143 -0.83 -6.75 -28.50
C GLY A 143 -1.43 -7.95 -27.77
N PHE A 144 -1.82 -8.96 -28.53
CA PHE A 144 -2.34 -10.21 -28.02
C PHE A 144 -1.51 -11.38 -28.57
N ILE A 145 -0.97 -12.17 -27.69
CA ILE A 145 -0.22 -13.39 -28.04
C ILE A 145 -0.98 -14.58 -27.47
N ASN A 146 -1.45 -15.46 -28.35
CA ASN A 146 -2.10 -16.70 -27.98
C ASN A 146 -1.26 -17.88 -28.52
N ASN A 147 -0.62 -18.60 -27.63
CA ASN A 147 0.14 -19.78 -27.98
C ASN A 147 -0.46 -21.04 -27.35
N TYR A 148 -0.52 -22.11 -28.12
CA TYR A 148 -1.17 -23.36 -27.72
C TYR A 148 -0.21 -24.43 -27.19
N ASN A 149 1.09 -24.19 -27.28
CA ASN A 149 2.12 -25.14 -26.84
C ASN A 149 3.15 -24.45 -25.93
N ASP A 150 4.41 -24.78 -25.94
CA ASP A 150 5.36 -24.55 -24.85
C ASP A 150 5.47 -23.08 -24.36
N TYR A 151 5.71 -22.09 -25.22
CA TYR A 151 6.07 -20.74 -24.80
C TYR A 151 5.19 -19.65 -25.43
N GLY A 152 4.65 -18.75 -24.61
CA GLY A 152 4.09 -17.51 -25.09
C GLY A 152 5.19 -16.61 -25.66
N ILE A 153 6.20 -16.30 -24.86
CA ILE A 153 7.44 -15.62 -25.28
C ILE A 153 8.63 -16.39 -24.71
N LYS A 154 9.61 -16.68 -25.56
CA LYS A 154 10.94 -17.22 -25.18
C LYS A 154 12.02 -16.29 -25.66
N VAL A 155 12.92 -15.85 -24.78
CA VAL A 155 14.11 -15.08 -25.15
C VAL A 155 15.33 -15.66 -24.44
N VAL A 156 16.38 -15.85 -25.22
CA VAL A 156 17.70 -16.21 -24.75
C VAL A 156 18.67 -15.10 -25.16
N ASN A 157 19.60 -14.71 -24.29
CA ASN A 157 20.59 -13.65 -24.53
C ASN A 157 19.97 -12.32 -25.01
N GLY A 158 18.98 -11.81 -24.30
CA GLY A 158 18.28 -10.59 -24.67
C GLY A 158 18.54 -9.41 -23.72
N GLN A 159 18.22 -8.20 -24.19
CA GLN A 159 18.26 -7.05 -23.29
C GLN A 159 16.90 -6.84 -22.61
N LYS A 160 15.77 -6.92 -23.34
CA LYS A 160 14.46 -6.60 -22.78
C LYS A 160 13.31 -7.50 -23.28
N ILE A 161 12.43 -7.85 -22.36
CA ILE A 161 11.07 -8.33 -22.67
C ILE A 161 10.09 -7.39 -21.98
N ILE A 162 9.21 -6.77 -22.76
CA ILE A 162 8.20 -5.83 -22.22
C ILE A 162 6.81 -6.32 -22.62
N ASN A 163 6.02 -6.74 -21.65
CA ASN A 163 4.60 -7.01 -21.85
C ASN A 163 3.76 -5.85 -21.34
N LYS A 164 3.01 -5.21 -22.22
CA LYS A 164 1.98 -4.22 -21.90
C LYS A 164 0.58 -4.74 -22.26
N GLY A 165 0.50 -5.74 -23.12
CA GLY A 165 -0.74 -6.36 -23.60
C GLY A 165 -1.05 -7.67 -22.90
N VAL A 166 -1.60 -8.62 -23.65
CA VAL A 166 -2.03 -9.92 -23.14
C VAL A 166 -1.21 -11.04 -23.76
N ILE A 167 -0.72 -11.94 -22.93
CA ILE A 167 -0.10 -13.20 -23.32
C ILE A 167 -0.98 -14.33 -22.75
N GLU A 168 -1.62 -15.11 -23.62
CA GLU A 168 -2.31 -16.35 -23.25
C GLU A 168 -1.52 -17.54 -23.77
N ASN A 169 -1.08 -18.41 -22.90
CA ASN A 169 -0.37 -19.63 -23.27
C ASN A 169 -1.02 -20.86 -22.61
N ILE A 170 -1.22 -21.90 -23.39
CA ILE A 170 -1.73 -23.17 -22.88
C ILE A 170 -0.58 -24.09 -22.48
N GLY A 171 0.59 -23.90 -23.05
CA GLY A 171 1.79 -24.69 -22.84
C GLY A 171 2.54 -24.38 -21.55
N ASN A 172 3.78 -24.77 -21.50
CA ASN A 172 4.55 -24.79 -20.25
C ASN A 172 4.86 -23.39 -19.68
N TYR A 173 5.15 -22.40 -20.52
CA TYR A 173 5.67 -21.10 -20.08
C TYR A 173 4.88 -19.94 -20.70
N GLY A 174 4.39 -19.02 -19.85
CA GLY A 174 3.88 -17.74 -20.34
C GLY A 174 5.03 -16.91 -20.90
N ILE A 175 6.09 -16.67 -20.08
CA ILE A 175 7.36 -16.10 -20.52
C ILE A 175 8.50 -16.98 -19.98
N ARG A 176 9.46 -17.31 -20.86
CA ARG A 176 10.79 -17.84 -20.49
C ARG A 176 11.86 -16.84 -20.88
N ALA A 177 12.65 -16.42 -19.91
CA ALA A 177 13.78 -15.52 -20.08
C ALA A 177 15.06 -16.17 -19.55
N ASP A 178 16.08 -16.27 -20.38
CA ASP A 178 17.39 -16.77 -20.03
C ASP A 178 18.45 -15.77 -20.50
N HIS A 179 19.31 -15.27 -19.58
CA HIS A 179 20.25 -14.17 -19.83
C HIS A 179 19.57 -12.92 -20.42
N VAL A 180 18.43 -12.51 -19.85
CA VAL A 180 17.71 -11.30 -20.23
C VAL A 180 17.89 -10.22 -19.17
N THR A 181 18.37 -9.04 -19.59
CA THR A 181 18.70 -7.95 -18.65
C THR A 181 17.48 -7.42 -17.92
N ASP A 182 16.32 -7.29 -18.58
CA ASP A 182 15.09 -6.76 -18.00
C ASP A 182 13.84 -7.41 -18.60
N VAL A 183 13.00 -7.97 -17.75
CA VAL A 183 11.71 -8.58 -18.12
C VAL A 183 10.61 -7.81 -17.38
N SER A 184 9.75 -7.11 -18.08
CA SER A 184 8.71 -6.26 -17.49
C SER A 184 7.32 -6.72 -17.91
N ASN A 185 6.49 -7.06 -16.92
CA ASN A 185 5.05 -7.18 -17.09
C ASN A 185 4.40 -5.90 -16.53
N ASN A 186 4.01 -4.99 -17.41
CA ASN A 186 3.61 -3.64 -17.04
C ASN A 186 2.22 -3.59 -16.37
N GLU A 187 1.88 -2.44 -15.83
CA GLU A 187 0.57 -2.21 -15.23
C GLU A 187 -0.55 -2.37 -16.29
N GLY A 188 -1.59 -3.12 -15.94
CA GLY A 188 -2.66 -3.49 -16.86
C GLY A 188 -2.37 -4.69 -17.74
N ALA A 189 -1.12 -5.08 -17.93
CA ALA A 189 -0.74 -6.23 -18.71
C ALA A 189 -1.07 -7.56 -18.03
N ILE A 190 -1.36 -8.57 -18.84
CA ILE A 190 -1.77 -9.89 -18.36
C ILE A 190 -0.89 -10.97 -18.99
N ILE A 191 -0.35 -11.83 -18.14
CA ILE A 191 0.25 -13.11 -18.55
C ILE A 191 -0.64 -14.21 -17.97
N LYS A 192 -1.33 -14.93 -18.83
CA LYS A 192 -2.19 -16.05 -18.47
C LYS A 192 -1.62 -17.34 -19.06
N ASN A 193 -1.18 -18.22 -18.19
CA ASN A 193 -0.65 -19.52 -18.58
C ASN A 193 -1.45 -20.65 -17.92
N THR A 194 -1.74 -21.71 -18.63
CA THR A 194 -2.41 -22.89 -18.05
C THR A 194 -1.43 -24.01 -17.77
N GLY A 195 -0.21 -23.89 -18.22
CA GLY A 195 0.86 -24.88 -18.03
C GLY A 195 1.72 -24.62 -16.81
N LYS A 196 2.98 -24.98 -16.90
CA LYS A 196 3.87 -25.17 -15.74
C LYS A 196 4.30 -23.85 -15.09
N TYR A 197 4.66 -22.82 -15.86
CA TYR A 197 5.22 -21.55 -15.37
C TYR A 197 4.49 -20.34 -15.96
N GLY A 198 4.05 -19.41 -15.13
CA GLY A 198 3.64 -18.10 -15.60
C GLY A 198 4.82 -17.33 -16.17
N ILE A 199 5.88 -17.14 -15.35
CA ILE A 199 7.19 -16.64 -15.79
C ILE A 199 8.28 -17.57 -15.25
N TYR A 200 9.25 -17.91 -16.10
CA TYR A 200 10.50 -18.57 -15.75
C TYR A 200 11.67 -17.67 -16.06
N LEU A 201 12.52 -17.42 -15.07
CA LEU A 201 13.71 -16.60 -15.16
C LEU A 201 14.96 -17.42 -14.88
N GLU A 202 15.94 -17.34 -15.76
CA GLU A 202 17.29 -17.86 -15.54
C GLU A 202 18.31 -16.79 -15.91
N ASN A 203 19.26 -16.49 -15.02
CA ASN A 203 20.28 -15.44 -15.22
C ASN A 203 19.70 -14.08 -15.67
N SER A 204 18.54 -13.71 -15.16
CA SER A 204 17.73 -12.61 -15.69
C SER A 204 17.22 -11.70 -14.56
N LYS A 205 16.64 -10.55 -14.94
CA LYS A 205 15.94 -9.67 -14.00
C LYS A 205 14.50 -9.43 -14.46
N SER A 206 13.55 -9.43 -13.53
CA SER A 206 12.15 -9.17 -13.87
C SER A 206 11.44 -8.28 -12.87
N THR A 207 10.48 -7.49 -13.39
CA THR A 207 9.56 -6.68 -12.60
C THR A 207 8.12 -6.94 -13.07
N ASN A 208 7.27 -7.37 -12.14
CA ASN A 208 5.83 -7.52 -12.39
C ASN A 208 5.06 -6.35 -11.80
N LYS A 209 4.35 -5.60 -12.64
CA LYS A 209 3.39 -4.54 -12.27
C LYS A 209 1.96 -4.90 -12.68
N GLY A 210 1.80 -5.90 -13.53
CA GLY A 210 0.54 -6.41 -14.06
C GLY A 210 0.06 -7.68 -13.35
N ILE A 211 -0.67 -8.50 -14.07
CA ILE A 211 -1.22 -9.77 -13.58
C ILE A 211 -0.47 -10.93 -14.21
N ILE A 212 -0.01 -11.85 -13.39
CA ILE A 212 0.47 -13.17 -13.79
C ILE A 212 -0.53 -14.18 -13.23
N SER A 213 -1.26 -14.85 -14.11
CA SER A 213 -2.22 -15.90 -13.75
C SER A 213 -1.75 -17.24 -14.32
N ASN A 214 -1.42 -18.19 -13.45
CA ASN A 214 -0.98 -19.52 -13.86
C ASN A 214 -1.93 -20.61 -13.36
N GLY A 215 -2.21 -21.56 -14.22
CA GLY A 215 -3.18 -22.64 -13.92
C GLY A 215 -2.56 -23.87 -13.25
N ASN A 216 -1.25 -24.04 -13.32
CA ASN A 216 -0.54 -25.22 -12.84
C ASN A 216 0.70 -24.81 -12.01
N ASN A 217 1.71 -25.62 -11.88
CA ASN A 217 2.74 -25.65 -10.84
C ASN A 217 3.23 -24.29 -10.29
N TYR A 218 3.78 -23.38 -11.11
CA TYR A 218 4.51 -22.20 -10.65
C TYR A 218 3.94 -20.91 -11.24
N GLY A 219 3.56 -19.94 -10.39
CA GLY A 219 3.25 -18.58 -10.84
C GLY A 219 4.51 -17.94 -11.44
N VAL A 220 5.59 -17.84 -10.65
CA VAL A 220 6.90 -17.36 -11.07
C VAL A 220 8.00 -18.27 -10.53
N TYR A 221 8.94 -18.63 -11.37
CA TYR A 221 10.14 -19.37 -11.00
C TYR A 221 11.40 -18.55 -11.33
N VAL A 222 12.25 -18.35 -10.34
CA VAL A 222 13.41 -17.47 -10.40
C VAL A 222 14.67 -18.26 -10.08
N LYS A 223 15.56 -18.40 -11.04
CA LYS A 223 16.79 -19.14 -10.93
C LYS A 223 17.99 -18.26 -11.25
N ASN A 224 18.93 -18.13 -10.31
CA ASN A 224 20.09 -17.25 -10.45
C ASN A 224 19.73 -15.85 -10.98
N SER A 225 18.66 -15.29 -10.49
CA SER A 225 17.95 -14.13 -11.08
C SER A 225 17.40 -13.19 -10.01
N ASN A 226 16.97 -11.99 -10.44
CA ASN A 226 16.30 -11.03 -9.58
C ASN A 226 14.85 -10.85 -10.02
N PHE A 227 13.92 -10.84 -9.07
CA PHE A 227 12.51 -10.66 -9.31
C PHE A 227 11.88 -9.65 -8.36
N GLU A 228 11.07 -8.75 -8.89
CA GLU A 228 10.27 -7.80 -8.13
C GLU A 228 8.79 -7.92 -8.52
N ASN A 229 7.92 -8.16 -7.54
CA ASN A 229 6.49 -7.97 -7.67
C ASN A 229 6.13 -6.61 -7.09
N SER A 230 5.93 -5.61 -7.93
CA SER A 230 5.66 -4.22 -7.54
C SER A 230 4.30 -4.08 -6.84
N THR A 231 4.01 -2.91 -6.29
CA THR A 231 2.78 -2.64 -5.51
C THR A 231 1.49 -2.89 -6.28
N SER A 232 1.47 -2.65 -7.60
CA SER A 232 0.34 -2.99 -8.48
C SER A 232 0.36 -4.45 -8.96
N GLY A 233 1.50 -5.13 -8.81
CA GLY A 233 1.70 -6.47 -9.33
C GLY A 233 0.89 -7.53 -8.60
N LYS A 234 0.28 -8.43 -9.35
CA LYS A 234 -0.53 -9.54 -8.83
C LYS A 234 -0.09 -10.86 -9.45
N ILE A 235 0.18 -11.84 -8.61
CA ILE A 235 0.48 -13.21 -9.01
C ILE A 235 -0.66 -14.08 -8.49
N GLU A 236 -1.38 -14.73 -9.39
CA GLU A 236 -2.47 -15.65 -9.12
C GLU A 236 -2.09 -17.03 -9.64
N ASN A 237 -1.78 -17.95 -8.76
CA ASN A 237 -1.43 -19.30 -9.14
C ASN A 237 -2.42 -20.32 -8.58
N LYS A 238 -2.85 -21.26 -9.41
CA LYS A 238 -3.71 -22.38 -8.99
C LYS A 238 -2.93 -23.66 -8.70
N GLY A 239 -1.67 -23.69 -9.10
CA GLY A 239 -0.78 -24.82 -8.90
C GLY A 239 -0.03 -24.76 -7.57
N ASP A 240 1.01 -25.56 -7.45
CA ASP A 240 1.65 -25.87 -6.18
C ASP A 240 2.33 -24.64 -5.53
N TYR A 241 3.01 -23.79 -6.32
CA TYR A 241 3.84 -22.71 -5.85
C TYR A 241 3.47 -21.37 -6.46
N GLY A 242 3.22 -20.36 -5.64
CA GLY A 242 3.01 -18.99 -6.12
C GLY A 242 4.28 -18.41 -6.73
N VAL A 243 5.38 -18.39 -5.97
CA VAL A 243 6.71 -17.94 -6.39
C VAL A 243 7.77 -18.88 -5.84
N VAL A 244 8.77 -19.22 -6.67
CA VAL A 244 9.98 -19.94 -6.25
C VAL A 244 11.20 -19.05 -6.49
N ILE A 245 12.05 -18.88 -5.48
CA ILE A 245 13.32 -18.14 -5.50
C ILE A 245 14.44 -19.16 -5.28
N ASP A 246 15.19 -19.48 -6.31
CA ASP A 246 16.14 -20.60 -6.36
C ASP A 246 17.56 -20.13 -6.76
N GLU A 247 18.58 -20.88 -6.37
CA GLU A 247 19.98 -20.70 -6.77
C GLU A 247 20.53 -19.26 -6.56
N LYS A 248 20.61 -18.79 -5.29
CA LYS A 248 21.10 -17.45 -4.92
C LYS A 248 20.29 -16.28 -5.50
N SER A 249 19.11 -16.57 -5.98
CA SER A 249 18.20 -15.55 -6.50
C SER A 249 17.74 -14.59 -5.42
N TYR A 250 17.33 -13.39 -5.86
CA TYR A 250 16.79 -12.35 -5.01
C TYR A 250 15.36 -11.99 -5.45
N GLY A 251 14.41 -12.16 -4.56
CA GLY A 251 13.00 -11.81 -4.81
C GLY A 251 12.48 -10.76 -3.85
N VAL A 252 11.69 -9.81 -4.36
CA VAL A 252 10.99 -8.81 -3.54
C VAL A 252 9.52 -8.78 -3.91
N ASN A 253 8.64 -8.77 -2.91
CA ASN A 253 7.21 -8.61 -3.09
C ASN A 253 6.70 -7.35 -2.39
N TYR A 254 6.20 -6.39 -3.15
CA TYR A 254 5.41 -5.24 -2.68
C TYR A 254 3.92 -5.39 -3.00
N GLY A 255 3.57 -6.27 -3.93
CA GLY A 255 2.22 -6.51 -4.43
C GLY A 255 1.50 -7.66 -3.74
N THR A 256 0.77 -8.42 -4.51
CA THR A 256 0.00 -9.57 -4.02
C THR A 256 0.46 -10.87 -4.66
N ILE A 257 0.72 -11.88 -3.86
CA ILE A 257 0.91 -13.26 -4.26
C ILE A 257 -0.26 -14.06 -3.69
N ALA A 258 -1.13 -14.56 -4.56
CA ALA A 258 -2.27 -15.39 -4.22
C ALA A 258 -2.08 -16.79 -4.81
N ASN A 259 -1.92 -17.79 -3.97
CA ASN A 259 -1.75 -19.18 -4.40
C ASN A 259 -2.89 -20.06 -3.89
N GLU A 260 -3.43 -20.91 -4.75
CA GLU A 260 -4.46 -21.89 -4.39
C GLU A 260 -3.88 -23.26 -3.99
N GLY A 261 -2.63 -23.54 -4.36
CA GLY A 261 -1.93 -24.78 -4.08
C GLY A 261 -1.24 -24.83 -2.70
N ASP A 262 -0.13 -25.53 -2.60
CA ASP A 262 0.47 -25.89 -1.30
C ASP A 262 1.29 -24.79 -0.64
N ILE A 263 2.09 -24.04 -1.43
CA ILE A 263 3.06 -23.08 -0.92
C ILE A 263 2.92 -21.73 -1.64
N GLY A 264 2.78 -20.63 -0.87
CA GLY A 264 2.74 -19.29 -1.43
C GLY A 264 4.06 -18.87 -2.04
N VAL A 265 5.14 -18.94 -1.27
CA VAL A 265 6.52 -18.64 -1.72
C VAL A 265 7.46 -19.71 -1.20
N GLN A 266 8.31 -20.23 -2.08
CA GLN A 266 9.41 -21.11 -1.72
C GLN A 266 10.74 -20.43 -2.00
N VAL A 267 11.70 -20.56 -1.08
CA VAL A 267 13.06 -20.02 -1.20
C VAL A 267 14.05 -21.16 -1.03
N GLU A 268 14.91 -21.37 -1.98
CA GLU A 268 15.82 -22.52 -2.00
C GLU A 268 17.25 -22.13 -2.37
N ASN A 269 18.20 -23.02 -2.06
CA ASN A 269 19.57 -22.97 -2.53
C ASN A 269 20.26 -21.60 -2.34
N SER A 270 20.21 -21.09 -1.11
CA SER A 270 20.75 -19.78 -0.70
C SER A 270 20.03 -18.59 -1.36
N GLY A 271 18.75 -18.74 -1.67
CA GLY A 271 17.89 -17.67 -2.13
C GLY A 271 17.60 -16.65 -1.04
N THR A 272 17.22 -15.45 -1.45
CA THR A 272 16.77 -14.37 -0.56
C THR A 272 15.43 -13.86 -1.03
N PHE A 273 14.48 -13.78 -0.10
CA PHE A 273 13.17 -13.21 -0.37
C PHE A 273 12.82 -12.11 0.62
N VAL A 274 12.35 -10.97 0.11
CA VAL A 274 11.92 -9.82 0.91
C VAL A 274 10.42 -9.60 0.68
N ASN A 275 9.64 -9.54 1.76
CA ASN A 275 8.21 -9.29 1.65
C ASN A 275 7.82 -7.98 2.32
N HIS A 276 7.15 -7.11 1.55
CA HIS A 276 6.46 -5.90 1.96
C HIS A 276 4.98 -5.91 1.58
N GLY A 277 4.59 -6.91 0.80
CA GLY A 277 3.24 -7.03 0.24
C GLY A 277 2.39 -8.07 0.96
N THR A 278 1.41 -8.55 0.23
CA THR A 278 0.46 -9.56 0.71
C THR A 278 0.77 -10.93 0.13
N ILE A 279 0.85 -11.94 0.99
CA ILE A 279 0.90 -13.35 0.60
C ILE A 279 -0.36 -14.03 1.13
N SER A 280 -1.23 -14.45 0.23
CA SER A 280 -2.48 -15.15 0.52
C SER A 280 -2.42 -16.55 -0.05
N GLN A 281 -2.72 -17.53 0.76
CA GLN A 281 -2.54 -18.94 0.47
C GLN A 281 -3.77 -19.73 0.95
N LYS A 282 -4.27 -20.67 0.13
CA LYS A 282 -5.33 -21.61 0.55
C LYS A 282 -4.77 -22.80 1.32
N GLY A 283 -3.56 -23.26 1.00
CA GLY A 283 -2.85 -24.29 1.71
C GLY A 283 -2.38 -23.86 3.10
N LYS A 284 -1.47 -24.61 3.71
CA LYS A 284 -1.00 -24.35 5.07
C LYS A 284 0.23 -23.43 5.12
N ILE A 285 1.13 -23.49 4.14
CA ILE A 285 2.44 -22.84 4.17
C ILE A 285 2.43 -21.62 3.27
N SER A 286 2.57 -20.45 3.87
CA SER A 286 2.68 -19.21 3.11
C SER A 286 4.07 -18.98 2.54
N ILE A 287 5.10 -19.28 3.35
CA ILE A 287 6.51 -19.17 2.94
C ILE A 287 7.25 -20.40 3.47
N LEU A 288 7.91 -21.11 2.58
CA LEU A 288 8.79 -22.21 2.90
C LEU A 288 10.23 -21.85 2.49
N LEU A 289 11.16 -21.95 3.42
CA LEU A 289 12.59 -21.97 3.09
C LEU A 289 13.00 -23.43 2.95
N GLY A 290 13.33 -23.85 1.72
CA GLY A 290 13.65 -25.22 1.37
C GLY A 290 15.08 -25.59 1.71
N GLU A 291 15.78 -26.28 0.81
CA GLU A 291 17.16 -26.66 1.05
C GLU A 291 18.13 -25.46 0.91
N GLY A 292 19.26 -25.51 1.65
CA GLY A 292 20.29 -24.47 1.65
C GLY A 292 20.13 -23.41 2.73
N ASP A 293 21.06 -22.45 2.75
CA ASP A 293 21.09 -21.36 3.72
C ASP A 293 20.31 -20.15 3.17
N ASN A 294 19.00 -20.15 3.39
CA ASN A 294 18.10 -19.18 2.79
C ASN A 294 17.84 -17.97 3.72
N THR A 295 17.46 -16.85 3.12
CA THR A 295 17.13 -15.64 3.86
C THR A 295 15.72 -15.15 3.53
N LEU A 296 14.93 -14.93 4.55
CA LEU A 296 13.64 -14.26 4.48
C LEU A 296 13.73 -12.93 5.22
N GLU A 297 13.39 -11.83 4.57
CA GLU A 297 13.19 -10.54 5.22
C GLU A 297 11.71 -10.14 5.17
N LEU A 298 11.16 -9.79 6.32
CA LEU A 298 9.79 -9.29 6.45
C LEU A 298 9.82 -7.82 6.84
N GLY A 299 9.21 -6.99 6.00
CA GLY A 299 8.93 -5.61 6.33
C GLY A 299 7.73 -5.49 7.29
N THR A 300 7.68 -4.40 8.06
CA THR A 300 6.56 -4.13 8.99
C THR A 300 5.20 -3.91 8.32
N ASP A 301 5.16 -3.82 6.99
CA ASP A 301 3.95 -3.74 6.16
C ASP A 301 3.52 -5.09 5.57
N SER A 302 4.29 -6.16 5.79
CA SER A 302 3.97 -7.51 5.33
C SER A 302 2.62 -8.00 5.86
N LYS A 303 1.83 -8.59 4.97
CA LYS A 303 0.57 -9.26 5.30
C LYS A 303 0.65 -10.72 4.87
N ILE A 304 0.68 -11.61 5.84
CA ILE A 304 0.86 -13.04 5.61
C ILE A 304 -0.28 -13.80 6.25
N LYS A 305 -0.83 -14.76 5.51
CA LYS A 305 -1.88 -15.65 6.00
C LYS A 305 -1.42 -17.09 5.84
N GLY A 306 -1.07 -17.74 6.94
CA GLY A 306 -0.58 -19.12 6.99
C GLY A 306 0.71 -19.25 7.78
N VAL A 307 1.47 -20.31 7.54
CA VAL A 307 2.70 -20.65 8.28
C VAL A 307 3.93 -20.18 7.48
N ILE A 308 4.94 -19.68 8.19
CA ILE A 308 6.30 -19.48 7.67
C ILE A 308 7.17 -20.58 8.28
N GLU A 309 7.85 -21.32 7.44
CA GLU A 309 8.63 -22.47 7.88
C GLU A 309 10.02 -22.49 7.23
N GLY A 310 11.06 -22.60 8.07
CA GLY A 310 12.39 -22.98 7.64
C GLY A 310 12.50 -24.50 7.52
N ASN A 311 13.44 -25.00 6.74
CA ASN A 311 13.64 -26.42 6.53
C ASN A 311 15.10 -26.81 6.77
N ARG A 312 15.77 -27.43 5.82
CA ARG A 312 17.16 -27.88 5.95
C ARG A 312 18.11 -26.74 5.60
N GLY A 313 19.14 -26.56 6.43
CA GLY A 313 20.15 -25.51 6.27
C GLY A 313 20.12 -24.49 7.40
N THR A 314 20.85 -23.39 7.19
CA THR A 314 20.95 -22.29 8.16
C THR A 314 20.03 -21.14 7.75
N ASP A 315 18.73 -21.35 7.87
CA ASP A 315 17.73 -20.36 7.46
C ASP A 315 17.71 -19.15 8.40
N THR A 316 17.63 -17.97 7.82
CA THR A 316 17.65 -16.69 8.53
C THR A 316 16.36 -15.91 8.26
N LEU A 317 15.68 -15.49 9.34
CA LEU A 317 14.57 -14.54 9.29
C LEU A 317 15.04 -13.18 9.80
N ILE A 318 14.83 -12.15 8.98
CA ILE A 318 15.11 -10.75 9.32
C ILE A 318 13.77 -10.02 9.44
N LEU A 319 13.55 -9.36 10.57
CA LEU A 319 12.41 -8.49 10.81
C LEU A 319 12.88 -7.04 10.70
N SER A 320 12.38 -6.30 9.69
CA SER A 320 12.84 -4.95 9.37
C SER A 320 11.70 -3.95 9.23
N GLU A 321 12.03 -2.68 9.50
CA GLU A 321 11.09 -1.56 9.32
C GLU A 321 10.91 -1.27 7.83
N SER A 322 9.67 -1.12 7.40
CA SER A 322 9.35 -0.66 6.06
C SER A 322 9.22 0.87 6.01
N PRO A 323 9.33 1.49 4.82
CA PRO A 323 9.12 2.93 4.67
C PRO A 323 7.71 3.40 5.06
N THR A 324 6.73 2.51 4.94
CA THR A 324 5.30 2.81 5.13
C THR A 324 4.80 2.53 6.54
N SER A 325 5.44 1.64 7.29
CA SER A 325 5.06 1.23 8.65
C SER A 325 6.26 1.04 9.55
N LYS A 326 6.14 1.45 10.81
CA LYS A 326 7.15 1.23 11.85
C LYS A 326 6.85 0.08 12.79
N THR A 327 5.64 -0.44 12.73
CA THR A 327 5.16 -1.48 13.64
C THR A 327 4.44 -2.57 12.89
N SER A 328 4.60 -3.81 13.32
CA SER A 328 3.89 -4.96 12.79
C SER A 328 3.52 -5.95 13.88
N LYS A 329 2.59 -6.83 13.54
CA LYS A 329 2.10 -7.89 14.39
C LYS A 329 2.36 -9.24 13.71
N ILE A 330 2.96 -10.17 14.44
CA ILE A 330 3.14 -11.55 14.02
C ILE A 330 2.03 -12.36 14.69
N ASP A 331 0.95 -12.59 13.97
CA ASP A 331 -0.20 -13.42 14.39
C ASP A 331 -0.27 -14.76 13.63
N TYR A 332 0.75 -15.08 12.87
CA TYR A 332 0.96 -16.31 12.12
C TYR A 332 2.13 -17.12 12.72
N GLN A 333 2.16 -18.41 12.43
CA GLN A 333 3.20 -19.28 12.95
C GLN A 333 4.51 -19.12 12.20
N ILE A 334 5.61 -19.06 12.94
CA ILE A 334 6.99 -19.07 12.42
C ILE A 334 7.71 -20.26 13.06
N LYS A 335 8.32 -21.13 12.23
CA LYS A 335 8.96 -22.37 12.68
C LYS A 335 10.32 -22.58 12.03
N ASN A 336 11.17 -23.31 12.71
CA ASN A 336 12.38 -23.96 12.17
C ASN A 336 13.46 -23.01 11.61
N PHE A 337 13.50 -21.76 11.99
CA PHE A 337 14.58 -20.87 11.62
C PHE A 337 15.81 -21.11 12.49
N SER A 338 16.98 -21.14 11.85
CA SER A 338 18.26 -21.20 12.55
C SER A 338 18.63 -19.84 13.16
N ASN A 339 18.30 -18.75 12.49
CA ASN A 339 18.56 -17.41 12.98
C ASN A 339 17.33 -16.52 12.80
N ILE A 340 17.04 -15.72 13.84
CA ILE A 340 16.03 -14.64 13.74
C ILE A 340 16.66 -13.36 14.26
N ALA A 341 16.53 -12.28 13.49
CA ALA A 341 17.03 -10.96 13.87
C ALA A 341 15.95 -9.90 13.76
N VAL A 342 15.67 -9.22 14.87
CA VAL A 342 14.89 -7.96 14.87
C VAL A 342 15.85 -6.82 14.58
N LYS A 343 15.98 -6.46 13.29
CA LYS A 343 16.94 -5.49 12.78
C LYS A 343 16.43 -4.06 12.87
N SER A 344 15.14 -3.87 12.64
CA SER A 344 14.50 -2.55 12.74
C SER A 344 12.98 -2.66 12.96
N GLY A 345 12.33 -1.54 13.32
CA GLY A 345 10.91 -1.50 13.62
C GLY A 345 10.56 -1.99 15.03
N THR A 346 9.25 -2.01 15.30
CA THR A 346 8.67 -2.58 16.52
C THR A 346 7.75 -3.73 16.15
N TRP A 347 8.06 -4.92 16.62
CA TRP A 347 7.34 -6.14 16.30
C TRP A 347 6.57 -6.66 17.50
N THR A 348 5.33 -7.01 17.30
CA THR A 348 4.47 -7.65 18.31
C THR A 348 4.29 -9.11 17.98
N LEU A 349 4.70 -10.00 18.85
CA LEU A 349 4.59 -11.44 18.74
C LEU A 349 3.36 -11.94 19.49
N ASP A 350 2.40 -12.50 18.76
CA ASP A 350 1.17 -13.10 19.32
C ASP A 350 1.15 -14.63 19.25
N ASN A 351 2.16 -15.23 18.65
CA ASN A 351 2.27 -16.69 18.53
C ASN A 351 3.58 -17.21 19.09
N THR A 352 3.60 -18.50 19.39
CA THR A 352 4.80 -19.18 19.86
C THR A 352 5.85 -19.26 18.74
N LEU A 353 7.08 -18.91 19.09
CA LEU A 353 8.24 -18.92 18.21
C LEU A 353 9.21 -20.01 18.66
N VAL A 354 9.44 -20.99 17.80
CA VAL A 354 10.35 -22.11 18.05
C VAL A 354 11.49 -22.09 17.05
N LEU A 355 12.71 -21.94 17.54
CA LEU A 355 13.91 -21.80 16.73
C LEU A 355 14.69 -23.11 16.61
N ALA A 356 15.03 -23.45 15.37
CA ALA A 356 15.88 -24.55 14.96
C ALA A 356 15.58 -25.89 15.65
N VAL A 357 14.46 -26.48 15.23
CA VAL A 357 14.17 -27.89 15.56
C VAL A 357 15.27 -28.78 14.93
N PRO A 358 15.94 -29.67 15.68
CA PRO A 358 16.94 -30.58 15.12
C PRO A 358 16.42 -31.40 13.93
N ASP A 359 17.24 -31.64 12.91
CA ASP A 359 16.86 -32.32 11.66
C ASP A 359 16.18 -33.66 11.87
N LYS A 360 16.56 -34.42 12.90
CA LYS A 360 15.91 -35.70 13.26
C LYS A 360 14.42 -35.60 13.58
N TYR A 361 13.87 -34.40 13.82
CA TYR A 361 12.45 -34.15 14.10
C TYR A 361 11.72 -33.45 12.95
N LYS A 362 12.46 -32.94 11.93
CA LYS A 362 11.89 -32.22 10.81
C LYS A 362 11.07 -33.09 9.84
N ASP A 363 11.42 -34.36 9.72
CA ASP A 363 10.82 -35.30 8.76
C ASP A 363 9.52 -35.97 9.28
N LYS A 364 9.10 -35.68 10.50
CA LYS A 364 7.84 -36.23 11.04
C LYS A 364 6.74 -35.20 10.83
N ASN A 365 5.68 -35.62 10.13
CA ASN A 365 4.39 -34.91 9.97
C ASN A 365 3.68 -34.62 11.32
N THR A 366 4.42 -34.13 12.30
CA THR A 366 3.90 -33.76 13.61
C THR A 366 3.42 -32.34 13.54
N THR A 367 2.13 -32.15 13.62
CA THR A 367 1.49 -30.88 13.96
C THR A 367 2.12 -30.34 15.23
N PHE A 368 2.91 -29.25 15.10
CA PHE A 368 3.63 -28.59 16.19
C PHE A 368 2.71 -27.81 17.12
N SER A 369 1.50 -28.27 17.37
CA SER A 369 0.54 -27.58 18.22
C SER A 369 0.62 -27.94 19.70
N GLN A 370 1.46 -28.91 20.09
CA GLN A 370 1.70 -29.22 21.52
C GLN A 370 3.09 -29.81 21.74
N PRO A 371 3.83 -29.43 22.81
CA PRO A 371 5.10 -30.07 23.12
C PRO A 371 4.92 -31.51 23.50
N PRO A 372 5.72 -32.45 22.93
CA PRO A 372 6.87 -32.91 23.65
C PRO A 372 8.14 -32.87 22.80
N PHE A 373 8.60 -31.68 22.42
CA PHE A 373 9.96 -31.55 21.95
C PHE A 373 10.86 -31.40 23.18
N PRO A 374 11.99 -32.08 23.23
CA PRO A 374 12.98 -31.77 24.21
C PRO A 374 13.47 -30.35 23.94
N ILE A 375 12.93 -29.38 24.66
CA ILE A 375 13.29 -27.95 24.63
C ILE A 375 14.83 -27.79 24.72
N ASN A 376 15.52 -28.73 25.36
CA ASN A 376 16.96 -28.81 25.54
C ASN A 376 17.76 -29.13 24.25
N GLU A 377 17.12 -29.40 23.13
CA GLU A 377 17.82 -29.70 21.85
C GLU A 377 17.82 -28.52 20.85
N MET A 378 17.17 -27.41 21.15
CA MET A 378 17.08 -26.26 20.24
C MET A 378 18.39 -25.50 20.11
N ASN A 379 18.82 -25.16 18.91
CA ASN A 379 20.12 -24.59 18.61
C ASN A 379 20.09 -23.24 17.86
N GLY A 380 18.92 -22.67 17.62
CA GLY A 380 18.81 -21.41 16.86
C GLY A 380 19.25 -20.17 17.62
N ASN A 381 19.57 -19.10 16.91
CA ASN A 381 20.00 -17.84 17.45
C ASN A 381 18.90 -16.77 17.31
N PHE A 382 18.58 -16.07 18.38
CA PHE A 382 17.64 -14.97 18.37
C PHE A 382 18.35 -13.67 18.73
N LYS A 383 18.34 -12.68 17.82
CA LYS A 383 18.99 -11.39 18.01
C LYS A 383 18.00 -10.25 17.98
N ILE A 384 18.11 -9.30 18.92
CA ILE A 384 17.42 -8.02 18.88
C ILE A 384 18.48 -6.93 18.85
N GLU A 385 18.53 -6.14 17.78
CA GLU A 385 19.56 -5.11 17.63
C GLU A 385 19.31 -3.90 18.55
N LYS A 386 20.35 -3.11 18.75
CA LYS A 386 20.36 -1.95 19.63
C LYS A 386 19.25 -0.96 19.29
N ASN A 387 18.56 -0.46 20.30
CA ASN A 387 17.43 0.46 20.17
C ASN A 387 16.21 -0.09 19.42
N ARG A 388 16.07 -1.42 19.35
CA ARG A 388 14.89 -2.09 18.74
C ARG A 388 14.00 -2.70 19.82
N ASN A 389 12.72 -2.88 19.48
CA ASN A 389 11.73 -3.39 20.42
C ASN A 389 11.04 -4.64 19.86
N LEU A 390 10.97 -5.68 20.68
CA LEU A 390 10.10 -6.82 20.49
C LEU A 390 9.03 -6.81 21.58
N ILE A 391 7.77 -6.74 21.19
CA ILE A 391 6.63 -6.85 22.09
C ILE A 391 6.17 -8.30 22.07
N MET A 392 6.10 -8.94 23.22
CA MET A 392 5.58 -10.29 23.38
C MET A 392 4.23 -10.20 24.08
N ASN A 393 3.17 -10.56 23.37
CA ASN A 393 1.87 -10.79 23.99
C ASN A 393 1.88 -12.19 24.62
N ILE A 394 1.62 -12.25 25.92
CA ILE A 394 1.77 -13.46 26.72
C ILE A 394 0.40 -13.84 27.26
N GLU A 395 -0.09 -15.02 26.85
CA GLU A 395 -1.30 -15.60 27.41
C GLU A 395 -1.04 -16.09 28.82
N VAL A 396 -1.78 -15.56 29.79
CA VAL A 396 -1.62 -15.90 31.21
C VAL A 396 -2.13 -17.30 31.51
N SER A 397 -2.98 -17.84 30.67
CA SER A 397 -3.52 -19.23 30.76
C SER A 397 -2.49 -20.31 30.41
N ASP A 398 -1.46 -19.98 29.60
CA ASP A 398 -0.41 -20.93 29.23
C ASP A 398 0.77 -20.87 30.22
N LEU A 399 0.70 -21.68 31.26
CA LEU A 399 1.74 -21.74 32.32
C LEU A 399 2.88 -22.71 31.99
N LEU A 400 2.84 -23.39 30.84
CA LEU A 400 3.73 -24.51 30.54
C LEU A 400 4.69 -24.25 29.39
N THR A 401 4.29 -23.45 28.40
CA THR A 401 5.04 -23.32 27.14
C THR A 401 5.67 -21.96 27.01
N PRO A 402 7.03 -21.83 26.87
CA PRO A 402 7.68 -20.57 26.56
C PRO A 402 7.21 -20.02 25.22
N THR A 403 6.97 -18.73 25.13
CA THR A 403 6.61 -18.04 23.87
C THR A 403 7.76 -18.07 22.87
N ILE A 404 9.01 -17.99 23.35
CA ILE A 404 10.23 -18.13 22.54
C ILE A 404 11.09 -19.24 23.13
N SER A 405 11.52 -20.16 22.27
CA SER A 405 12.52 -21.16 22.62
C SER A 405 13.71 -21.04 21.66
N THR A 406 14.92 -20.80 22.15
CA THR A 406 16.10 -20.50 21.34
C THR A 406 17.36 -21.15 21.93
N GLY A 407 18.36 -21.42 21.08
CA GLY A 407 19.70 -21.79 21.51
C GLY A 407 20.40 -20.64 22.21
N THR A 408 20.56 -19.50 21.55
CA THR A 408 21.12 -18.29 22.14
C THR A 408 20.18 -17.09 22.01
N LEU A 409 20.21 -16.18 22.99
CA LEU A 409 19.51 -14.89 22.96
C LEU A 409 20.54 -13.75 23.03
N LEU A 410 20.58 -12.90 22.01
CA LEU A 410 21.40 -11.68 21.98
C LEU A 410 20.48 -10.46 21.95
N ASN A 411 20.02 -10.02 23.10
CA ASN A 411 19.16 -8.85 23.23
C ASN A 411 20.00 -7.58 23.52
N GLU A 412 20.27 -6.80 22.50
CA GLU A 412 20.87 -5.46 22.61
C GLU A 412 19.79 -4.34 22.61
N GLY A 413 18.55 -4.71 22.35
CA GLY A 413 17.39 -3.83 22.34
C GLY A 413 16.54 -3.92 23.61
N THR A 414 15.22 -3.94 23.45
CA THR A 414 14.26 -4.09 24.53
C THR A 414 13.21 -5.14 24.22
N ILE A 415 13.03 -6.11 25.09
CA ILE A 415 11.87 -7.03 25.07
C ILE A 415 10.80 -6.44 25.98
N ILE A 416 9.62 -6.24 25.43
CA ILE A 416 8.45 -5.72 26.15
C ILE A 416 7.45 -6.86 26.31
N LYS A 417 7.27 -7.34 27.53
CA LYS A 417 6.29 -8.38 27.86
C LYS A 417 4.95 -7.74 28.17
N ARG A 418 3.91 -8.16 27.47
CA ARG A 418 2.54 -7.67 27.63
C ARG A 418 1.61 -8.85 27.92
N PRO A 419 1.17 -9.05 29.16
CA PRO A 419 0.09 -9.98 29.45
C PRO A 419 -1.18 -9.56 28.72
N ILE A 420 -1.83 -10.48 28.02
CA ILE A 420 -3.02 -10.17 27.20
C ILE A 420 -4.33 -10.67 27.80
N ASP A 421 -4.26 -11.62 28.72
CA ASP A 421 -5.44 -12.07 29.42
C ASP A 421 -5.79 -11.15 30.57
N SER A 422 -7.01 -10.65 30.53
CA SER A 422 -7.56 -9.78 31.56
C SER A 422 -7.98 -10.54 32.83
N MET A 423 -7.95 -11.87 32.79
CA MET A 423 -8.43 -12.70 33.89
C MET A 423 -7.30 -13.46 34.58
N TYR A 424 -6.61 -12.77 35.49
CA TYR A 424 -5.85 -13.51 36.49
C TYR A 424 -6.80 -14.08 37.56
N VAL A 425 -7.74 -14.91 37.13
CA VAL A 425 -8.68 -15.58 38.05
C VAL A 425 -7.95 -16.75 38.71
N THR A 426 -7.10 -16.42 39.63
CA THR A 426 -6.47 -17.44 40.47
C THR A 426 -6.46 -16.96 41.90
N ASN A 427 -6.67 -17.90 42.84
CA ASN A 427 -6.48 -17.67 44.29
C ASN A 427 -4.99 -17.58 44.65
N ASP A 428 -4.10 -17.77 43.68
CA ASP A 428 -2.66 -17.76 43.91
C ASP A 428 -2.15 -16.34 44.11
N LYS A 429 -1.27 -16.18 45.07
CA LYS A 429 -0.61 -14.90 45.32
C LYS A 429 0.44 -14.56 44.27
N GLN A 430 0.85 -15.53 43.49
CA GLN A 430 1.88 -15.38 42.47
C GLN A 430 1.62 -16.32 41.30
N ILE A 431 1.77 -15.81 40.05
CA ILE A 431 1.74 -16.58 38.79
C ILE A 431 3.12 -16.52 38.17
N LEU A 432 3.66 -17.67 37.81
CA LEU A 432 4.94 -17.82 37.11
C LEU A 432 4.67 -18.34 35.70
N ILE A 433 5.00 -17.55 34.68
CA ILE A 433 4.79 -17.88 33.28
C ILE A 433 6.15 -17.98 32.61
N PRO A 434 6.56 -19.16 32.09
CA PRO A 434 7.77 -19.27 31.30
C PRO A 434 7.55 -18.53 29.97
N THR A 435 8.42 -17.61 29.63
CA THR A 435 8.24 -16.77 28.44
C THR A 435 9.32 -16.97 27.41
N ILE A 436 10.56 -17.16 27.82
CA ILE A 436 11.69 -17.42 26.93
C ILE A 436 12.53 -18.53 27.53
N TYR A 437 12.81 -19.55 26.74
CA TYR A 437 13.79 -20.59 27.03
C TYR A 437 15.08 -20.36 26.23
N ILE A 438 16.23 -20.42 26.88
CA ILE A 438 17.57 -20.23 26.33
C ILE A 438 18.41 -21.43 26.69
N LYS A 439 18.87 -22.20 25.71
CA LYS A 439 19.71 -23.38 25.92
C LYS A 439 21.15 -23.00 26.33
N ASP A 440 21.76 -22.09 25.60
CA ASP A 440 23.13 -21.63 25.84
C ASP A 440 23.15 -20.29 26.57
N VAL A 441 22.97 -20.38 27.86
CA VAL A 441 22.93 -19.20 28.76
C VAL A 441 24.27 -18.47 28.78
N LYS A 442 25.40 -19.19 28.62
CA LYS A 442 26.75 -18.59 28.74
C LYS A 442 27.05 -17.65 27.57
N ASN A 443 26.56 -17.97 26.38
CA ASN A 443 26.74 -17.17 25.17
C ASN A 443 25.56 -16.24 24.90
N SER A 444 24.68 -16.04 25.88
CA SER A 444 23.48 -15.22 25.75
C SER A 444 23.55 -13.93 26.55
N ASN A 445 22.91 -12.90 26.00
CA ASN A 445 22.68 -11.61 26.67
C ASN A 445 21.18 -11.32 26.71
N ILE A 446 20.57 -11.28 27.90
CA ILE A 446 19.13 -11.04 28.05
C ILE A 446 18.74 -9.57 27.89
N GLY A 447 19.72 -8.65 28.00
CA GLY A 447 19.51 -7.22 27.77
C GLY A 447 18.43 -6.59 28.63
N ASN A 448 17.70 -5.64 28.06
CA ASN A 448 16.64 -4.90 28.73
C ASN A 448 15.28 -5.59 28.51
N ILE A 449 14.59 -5.92 29.61
CA ILE A 449 13.24 -6.48 29.62
C ILE A 449 12.32 -5.52 30.37
N LYS A 450 11.22 -5.14 29.74
CA LYS A 450 10.16 -4.31 30.33
C LYS A 450 8.87 -5.09 30.39
N ILE A 451 8.08 -4.87 31.43
CA ILE A 451 6.74 -5.43 31.57
C ILE A 451 5.77 -4.26 31.53
N VAL A 452 4.74 -4.37 30.69
CA VAL A 452 3.73 -3.34 30.50
C VAL A 452 2.33 -3.96 30.49
N ASN A 453 1.31 -3.16 30.75
CA ASN A 453 -0.09 -3.60 30.74
C ASN A 453 -0.38 -4.80 31.67
N VAL A 454 0.21 -4.78 32.86
CA VAL A 454 -0.15 -5.74 33.90
C VAL A 454 -1.53 -5.36 34.43
N SER A 455 -2.40 -6.36 34.65
CA SER A 455 -3.74 -6.11 35.17
C SER A 455 -3.70 -5.47 36.56
N GLU A 456 -4.72 -4.70 36.85
CA GLU A 456 -4.89 -4.05 38.14
C GLU A 456 -4.89 -5.08 39.28
N GLY A 457 -4.31 -4.69 40.38
CA GLY A 457 -4.11 -5.58 41.52
C GLY A 457 -2.96 -6.57 41.37
N TRP A 458 -2.16 -6.42 40.31
CA TRP A 458 -0.99 -7.27 40.07
C TRP A 458 0.24 -6.42 39.75
N GLU A 459 1.39 -6.87 40.20
CA GLU A 459 2.71 -6.31 39.85
C GLU A 459 3.44 -7.30 38.95
N GLY A 460 3.95 -6.83 37.81
CA GLY A 460 4.74 -7.64 36.90
C GLY A 460 6.24 -7.46 37.12
N LYS A 461 6.94 -8.58 37.29
CA LYS A 461 8.41 -8.65 37.36
C LYS A 461 8.89 -9.76 36.44
N TYR A 462 10.14 -9.76 36.04
CA TYR A 462 10.76 -10.93 35.41
C TYR A 462 11.82 -11.53 36.28
N ASN A 463 12.02 -12.83 36.14
CA ASN A 463 13.13 -13.56 36.74
C ASN A 463 13.85 -14.38 35.70
N PHE A 464 15.15 -14.41 35.72
CA PHE A 464 15.96 -15.25 34.86
C PHE A 464 16.57 -16.38 35.69
N ASP A 465 16.03 -17.56 35.54
CA ASP A 465 16.60 -18.79 36.09
C ASP A 465 17.76 -19.24 35.18
N LYS A 466 18.96 -18.84 35.54
CA LYS A 466 20.20 -19.16 34.82
C LYS A 466 20.51 -20.66 34.77
N ASN A 467 20.06 -21.44 35.77
CA ASN A 467 20.34 -22.86 35.82
C ASN A 467 19.51 -23.64 34.79
N ASN A 468 18.27 -23.24 34.63
CA ASN A 468 17.33 -23.88 33.70
C ASN A 468 17.20 -23.11 32.37
N GLY A 469 17.84 -21.92 32.23
CA GLY A 469 17.79 -21.09 31.04
C GLY A 469 16.42 -20.49 30.76
N ILE A 470 15.58 -20.27 31.79
CA ILE A 470 14.22 -19.82 31.60
C ILE A 470 14.04 -18.39 32.13
N ILE A 471 13.48 -17.55 31.28
CA ILE A 471 13.02 -16.22 31.69
C ILE A 471 11.50 -16.29 31.96
N TYR A 472 11.15 -16.10 33.22
CA TYR A 472 9.77 -16.06 33.66
C TYR A 472 9.21 -14.64 33.64
N LEU A 473 7.93 -14.51 33.32
CA LEU A 473 7.12 -13.39 33.75
C LEU A 473 6.53 -13.77 35.11
N ILE A 474 6.75 -12.96 36.09
CA ILE A 474 6.22 -13.13 37.46
C ILE A 474 5.13 -12.09 37.65
N LEU A 475 3.92 -12.53 37.89
CA LEU A 475 2.81 -11.68 38.25
C LEU A 475 2.53 -11.92 39.77
N ASN A 476 2.74 -10.89 40.58
CA ASN A 476 2.46 -10.94 42.01
C ASN A 476 1.15 -10.22 42.28
N LYS A 477 0.24 -10.89 43.00
CA LYS A 477 -0.98 -10.22 43.46
C LYS A 477 -0.62 -9.21 44.52
N LEU A 478 -1.07 -7.98 44.32
CA LEU A 478 -0.82 -6.89 45.31
C LEU A 478 -1.72 -7.08 46.53
N ASP A 479 -1.25 -6.68 47.70
CA ASP A 479 -2.00 -6.72 48.93
C ASP A 479 -3.20 -5.76 48.83
N GLU A 480 -4.37 -6.13 49.39
CA GLU A 480 -5.59 -5.33 49.36
C GLU A 480 -5.39 -3.90 49.87
N SER A 481 -4.46 -3.68 50.84
CA SER A 481 -4.08 -2.36 51.33
C SER A 481 -3.39 -1.50 50.26
N ILE A 482 -2.68 -2.13 49.29
CA ILE A 482 -2.04 -1.48 48.13
C ILE A 482 -3.06 -1.28 47.03
N ILE A 483 -3.96 -2.24 46.85
CA ILE A 483 -5.05 -2.16 45.87
C ILE A 483 -5.94 -0.96 46.18
N ASN A 484 -6.29 -0.72 47.45
CA ASN A 484 -7.08 0.43 47.88
C ASN A 484 -6.40 1.80 47.68
N ARG A 485 -5.07 1.83 47.52
CA ARG A 485 -4.34 3.04 47.05
C ARG A 485 -4.31 3.17 45.53
N ASN A 486 -4.43 2.06 44.81
CA ASN A 486 -4.36 1.95 43.35
C ASN A 486 -5.73 1.74 42.68
N ILE A 487 -6.85 1.76 43.40
CA ILE A 487 -8.21 1.86 42.85
C ILE A 487 -8.38 3.13 41.98
N VAL A 488 -7.45 4.07 42.12
CA VAL A 488 -7.17 5.09 41.11
C VAL A 488 -6.77 4.47 39.77
N GLY A 489 -6.27 3.26 39.68
CA GLY A 489 -5.72 2.64 38.46
C GLY A 489 -6.76 2.19 37.43
N GLY A 490 -7.91 1.62 37.82
CA GLY A 490 -9.01 1.31 36.87
C GLY A 490 -9.62 2.57 36.28
N PHE A 491 -9.56 3.65 37.02
CA PHE A 491 -9.86 4.99 36.56
C PHE A 491 -8.79 5.53 35.59
N TYR A 492 -7.54 5.21 35.74
CA TYR A 492 -6.47 5.60 34.80
C TYR A 492 -6.67 5.00 33.42
N GLU A 493 -7.02 3.73 33.26
CA GLU A 493 -7.31 3.12 31.96
C GLU A 493 -8.49 3.79 31.26
N SER A 494 -9.53 4.17 32.00
CA SER A 494 -10.69 4.87 31.41
C SER A 494 -10.36 6.29 30.93
N ILE A 495 -9.33 6.91 31.45
CA ILE A 495 -8.87 8.26 31.11
C ILE A 495 -7.74 8.22 30.08
N TYR A 496 -6.80 7.30 30.21
CA TYR A 496 -5.70 7.12 29.27
C TYR A 496 -6.15 6.67 27.89
N ASN A 497 -7.24 5.92 27.79
CA ASN A 497 -7.86 5.51 26.56
C ASN A 497 -9.17 6.24 26.30
N TYR A 498 -9.29 7.49 26.75
CA TYR A 498 -10.52 8.24 26.57
C TYR A 498 -10.85 8.42 25.10
N PRO A 499 -12.01 7.94 24.62
CA PRO A 499 -12.42 8.05 23.23
C PRO A 499 -12.66 9.52 22.88
N LYS A 500 -11.80 10.07 22.03
CA LYS A 500 -11.87 11.44 21.53
C LYS A 500 -11.56 11.45 20.04
N SER A 501 -12.43 12.06 19.26
CA SER A 501 -12.25 12.25 17.83
C SER A 501 -12.03 13.73 17.47
N ASN A 502 -11.50 13.98 16.29
CA ASN A 502 -11.39 15.31 15.70
C ASN A 502 -12.17 15.44 14.39
N ILE A 503 -13.20 14.60 14.21
CA ILE A 503 -13.97 14.52 12.98
C ILE A 503 -14.63 15.86 12.64
N HIS A 504 -15.15 16.59 13.64
CA HIS A 504 -15.72 17.92 13.44
C HIS A 504 -14.71 18.92 12.85
N GLN A 505 -13.42 18.84 13.26
CA GLN A 505 -12.34 19.67 12.70
C GLN A 505 -12.00 19.25 11.28
N LEU A 506 -12.02 17.94 10.98
CA LEU A 506 -11.78 17.41 9.65
C LEU A 506 -12.90 17.79 8.68
N ASN A 507 -14.16 17.66 9.10
CA ASN A 507 -15.31 18.09 8.30
C ASN A 507 -15.21 19.57 7.96
N ASN A 508 -14.86 20.43 8.93
CA ASN A 508 -14.65 21.84 8.69
C ASN A 508 -13.48 22.11 7.72
N LEU A 509 -12.37 21.40 7.84
CA LEU A 509 -11.25 21.53 6.92
C LEU A 509 -11.69 21.20 5.48
N LYS A 510 -12.43 20.11 5.27
CA LYS A 510 -12.94 19.72 3.96
C LYS A 510 -13.83 20.81 3.36
N VAL A 511 -14.78 21.32 4.14
CA VAL A 511 -15.72 22.36 3.69
C VAL A 511 -14.98 23.63 3.29
N ARG A 512 -14.00 24.06 4.07
CA ARG A 512 -13.20 25.26 3.78
C ARG A 512 -12.38 25.11 2.51
N GLU A 513 -11.66 23.98 2.34
CA GLU A 513 -10.84 23.75 1.15
C GLU A 513 -11.71 23.64 -0.10
N LYS A 514 -12.88 23.01 0.02
CA LYS A 514 -13.86 22.95 -1.04
C LYS A 514 -14.37 24.34 -1.45
N ASN A 515 -14.68 25.22 -0.47
CA ASN A 515 -15.12 26.58 -0.71
C ASN A 515 -14.06 27.44 -1.45
N TYR A 516 -12.78 27.31 -1.09
CA TYR A 516 -11.68 27.93 -1.85
C TYR A 516 -11.65 27.44 -3.30
N ASN A 517 -11.76 26.15 -3.53
CA ASN A 517 -11.72 25.56 -4.85
C ASN A 517 -12.87 26.05 -5.74
N PHE A 518 -14.05 26.04 -5.20
CA PHE A 518 -15.28 26.42 -5.91
C PHE A 518 -15.25 27.88 -6.37
N SER A 519 -15.02 28.82 -5.47
CA SER A 519 -14.96 30.24 -5.78
C SER A 519 -13.86 30.61 -6.76
N ARG A 520 -12.72 29.91 -6.66
CA ARG A 520 -11.60 30.04 -7.58
C ARG A 520 -11.97 29.64 -9.01
N GLU A 521 -12.63 28.47 -9.15
CA GLU A 521 -13.11 28.03 -10.46
C GLU A 521 -14.08 29.00 -11.08
N HIS A 522 -14.95 29.52 -10.26
CA HIS A 522 -16.02 30.39 -10.70
C HIS A 522 -15.49 31.71 -11.33
N ILE A 523 -14.58 32.39 -10.63
CA ILE A 523 -14.02 33.66 -11.13
C ILE A 523 -13.09 33.45 -12.34
N ILE A 524 -12.34 32.33 -12.41
CA ILE A 524 -11.47 32.04 -13.54
C ILE A 524 -12.28 31.79 -14.81
N ASN A 525 -13.39 31.08 -14.68
CA ASN A 525 -14.25 30.73 -15.80
C ASN A 525 -15.18 31.86 -16.24
N LYS A 526 -15.27 32.98 -15.47
CA LYS A 526 -16.19 34.11 -15.71
C LYS A 526 -17.62 33.66 -15.94
N ASP A 527 -18.06 32.70 -15.14
CA ASP A 527 -19.38 32.10 -15.25
C ASP A 527 -20.47 32.95 -14.54
N TYR A 528 -21.72 32.64 -14.79
CA TYR A 528 -22.88 33.26 -14.17
C TYR A 528 -22.97 32.93 -12.68
N SER A 529 -23.84 33.59 -11.95
CA SER A 529 -24.20 33.16 -10.58
C SER A 529 -24.74 31.74 -10.60
N GLU A 530 -24.38 30.95 -9.61
CA GLU A 530 -24.74 29.53 -9.62
C GLU A 530 -24.99 28.97 -8.22
N ASN A 531 -25.80 27.92 -8.17
CA ASN A 531 -25.99 27.08 -7.01
C ASN A 531 -25.50 25.67 -7.32
N ASP A 532 -24.74 25.08 -6.44
CA ASP A 532 -24.33 23.69 -6.48
C ASP A 532 -24.91 22.95 -5.28
N PHE A 533 -25.39 21.75 -5.51
CA PHE A 533 -25.85 20.84 -4.48
C PHE A 533 -25.16 19.50 -4.62
N GLN A 534 -24.59 19.00 -3.54
CA GLN A 534 -23.81 17.76 -3.57
C GLN A 534 -24.20 16.84 -2.41
N LEU A 535 -24.21 15.54 -2.70
CA LEU A 535 -24.24 14.47 -1.70
C LEU A 535 -22.80 14.00 -1.46
N ILE A 536 -22.44 13.87 -0.20
CA ILE A 536 -21.08 13.51 0.23
C ILE A 536 -21.12 12.22 1.04
N GLY A 537 -20.25 11.29 0.72
CA GLY A 537 -19.94 10.14 1.55
C GLY A 537 -18.44 10.06 1.82
N SER A 538 -18.03 9.80 3.07
CA SER A 538 -16.62 9.60 3.38
C SER A 538 -16.38 8.47 4.36
N HIS A 539 -15.21 7.86 4.24
CA HIS A 539 -14.68 6.88 5.18
C HIS A 539 -13.27 7.26 5.59
N GLY A 540 -12.99 7.16 6.87
CA GLY A 540 -11.65 7.46 7.36
C GLY A 540 -11.24 6.59 8.54
N LYS A 541 -9.92 6.60 8.80
CA LYS A 541 -9.30 5.88 9.91
C LYS A 541 -8.27 6.76 10.59
N TYR A 542 -8.26 6.71 11.91
CA TYR A 542 -7.21 7.24 12.76
C TYR A 542 -6.47 6.09 13.40
N TYR A 543 -5.13 6.10 13.32
CA TYR A 543 -4.29 4.97 13.77
C TYR A 543 -3.99 4.95 15.27
N GLY A 544 -4.56 5.88 16.01
CA GLY A 544 -4.40 5.94 17.47
C GLY A 544 -3.11 6.63 17.92
N SER A 545 -2.98 6.74 19.23
CA SER A 545 -1.77 7.23 19.92
C SER A 545 -1.63 6.49 21.24
N SER A 546 -0.54 6.72 22.00
CA SER A 546 -0.38 6.18 23.35
C SER A 546 -1.48 6.59 24.35
N TRP A 547 -2.27 7.62 24.03
CA TRP A 547 -3.26 8.22 24.91
C TRP A 547 -4.71 8.11 24.41
N HIS A 548 -4.90 7.89 23.12
CA HIS A 548 -6.22 7.82 22.49
C HIS A 548 -6.33 6.59 21.61
N PRO A 549 -7.46 5.86 21.66
CA PRO A 549 -7.67 4.68 20.85
C PRO A 549 -7.72 5.04 19.36
N ALA A 550 -7.36 4.09 18.52
CA ALA A 550 -7.62 4.18 17.09
C ALA A 550 -9.13 4.20 16.86
N TYR A 551 -9.56 4.79 15.75
CA TYR A 551 -10.98 4.75 15.35
C TYR A 551 -11.12 4.71 13.84
N SER A 552 -12.27 4.22 13.40
CA SER A 552 -12.75 4.38 12.03
C SER A 552 -14.07 5.15 12.05
N TYR A 553 -14.39 5.84 10.96
CA TYR A 553 -15.63 6.56 10.85
C TYR A 553 -16.18 6.55 9.44
N ASN A 554 -17.51 6.70 9.37
CA ASN A 554 -18.22 6.97 8.13
C ASN A 554 -18.97 8.28 8.30
N SER A 555 -18.95 9.14 7.28
CA SER A 555 -19.71 10.38 7.28
C SER A 555 -20.56 10.46 6.02
N TYR A 556 -21.75 11.01 6.18
CA TYR A 556 -22.70 11.26 5.10
C TYR A 556 -23.24 12.66 5.26
N GLY A 557 -23.37 13.36 4.17
CA GLY A 557 -23.80 14.74 4.26
C GLY A 557 -24.32 15.32 2.96
N VAL A 558 -24.81 16.52 3.09
CA VAL A 558 -25.22 17.38 1.98
C VAL A 558 -24.44 18.67 2.04
N ASN A 559 -24.01 19.15 0.90
CA ASN A 559 -23.36 20.43 0.71
C ASN A 559 -24.17 21.26 -0.25
N GLY A 560 -24.39 22.51 0.09
CA GLY A 560 -24.95 23.53 -0.80
C GLY A 560 -23.96 24.68 -0.94
N GLU A 561 -23.81 25.16 -2.15
CA GLU A 561 -22.92 26.27 -2.47
C GLU A 561 -23.64 27.28 -3.34
N SER A 562 -23.42 28.55 -3.05
CA SER A 562 -23.98 29.66 -3.82
C SER A 562 -22.87 30.66 -4.11
N ASN A 563 -22.69 31.05 -5.37
CA ASN A 563 -21.74 32.07 -5.78
C ASN A 563 -22.45 33.19 -6.50
N PHE A 564 -22.11 34.40 -6.12
CA PHE A 564 -22.68 35.65 -6.65
C PHE A 564 -21.57 36.51 -7.24
N PHE A 565 -21.70 36.83 -8.51
CA PHE A 565 -20.83 37.81 -9.14
C PHE A 565 -21.17 39.22 -8.62
N ILE A 566 -20.18 39.88 -8.02
CA ILE A 566 -20.30 41.30 -7.68
C ILE A 566 -19.93 42.15 -8.88
N ASN A 567 -18.86 41.76 -9.57
CA ASN A 567 -18.38 42.30 -10.84
C ASN A 567 -17.43 41.31 -11.53
N ASN A 568 -16.90 41.67 -12.69
CA ASN A 568 -16.03 40.80 -13.51
C ASN A 568 -14.78 40.29 -12.80
N ASN A 569 -14.38 40.90 -11.69
CA ASN A 569 -13.16 40.58 -10.96
C ASN A 569 -13.45 40.13 -9.51
N MET A 570 -14.70 40.07 -9.09
CA MET A 570 -15.03 39.81 -7.69
C MET A 570 -16.24 38.88 -7.56
N VAL A 571 -16.07 37.82 -6.77
CA VAL A 571 -17.12 36.83 -6.46
C VAL A 571 -17.28 36.73 -4.95
N LEU A 572 -18.52 36.73 -4.49
CA LEU A 572 -18.93 36.37 -3.13
C LEU A 572 -19.44 34.93 -3.14
N GLY A 573 -18.84 34.06 -2.38
CA GLY A 573 -19.23 32.66 -2.24
C GLY A 573 -19.79 32.36 -0.85
N LEU A 574 -20.80 31.52 -0.78
CA LEU A 574 -21.39 31.00 0.45
C LEU A 574 -21.52 29.49 0.35
N ASN A 575 -20.95 28.76 1.31
CA ASN A 575 -21.03 27.31 1.42
C ASN A 575 -21.67 26.91 2.74
N TYR A 576 -22.62 25.98 2.68
CA TYR A 576 -23.36 25.48 3.84
C TYR A 576 -23.48 23.96 3.78
N ASP A 577 -23.03 23.30 4.83
CA ASP A 577 -22.95 21.85 4.92
C ASP A 577 -23.67 21.32 6.15
N TYR A 578 -24.30 20.16 5.96
CA TYR A 578 -24.76 19.32 7.05
C TYR A 578 -24.15 17.93 6.90
N ILE A 579 -23.37 17.49 7.89
CA ILE A 579 -22.59 16.23 7.85
C ILE A 579 -22.84 15.46 9.13
N GLY A 580 -23.45 14.27 9.00
CA GLY A 580 -23.56 13.27 10.06
C GLY A 580 -22.39 12.29 9.99
N SER A 581 -21.74 12.03 11.11
CA SER A 581 -20.59 11.11 11.20
C SER A 581 -20.81 10.10 12.31
N ARG A 582 -20.48 8.84 12.04
CA ARG A 582 -20.45 7.76 13.03
C ARG A 582 -19.02 7.29 13.21
N VAL A 583 -18.54 7.34 14.44
CA VAL A 583 -17.19 6.96 14.85
C VAL A 583 -17.26 5.67 15.66
N ASP A 584 -16.48 4.67 15.28
CA ASP A 584 -16.32 3.43 16.00
C ASP A 584 -14.88 3.39 16.54
N TYR A 585 -14.71 3.52 17.86
CA TYR A 585 -13.42 3.47 18.54
C TYR A 585 -12.96 2.03 18.70
N LYS A 586 -11.66 1.83 18.58
CA LYS A 586 -10.98 0.54 18.78
C LYS A 586 -10.35 0.48 20.17
N ASP A 587 -11.09 0.95 21.17
CA ASP A 587 -10.81 0.70 22.57
C ASP A 587 -11.26 -0.72 22.96
N MET A 588 -10.90 -1.17 24.14
CA MET A 588 -11.23 -2.53 24.60
C MET A 588 -12.75 -2.79 24.65
N ALA A 589 -13.54 -1.74 24.81
CA ALA A 589 -14.98 -1.84 24.98
C ALA A 589 -15.77 -1.46 23.71
N ASN A 590 -15.09 -1.07 22.63
CA ASN A 590 -15.69 -0.62 21.37
C ASN A 590 -16.67 0.56 21.55
N SER A 591 -16.20 1.65 22.14
CA SER A 591 -16.93 2.90 22.30
C SER A 591 -17.33 3.49 20.96
N LYS A 592 -18.39 4.32 20.96
CA LYS A 592 -18.96 4.91 19.73
C LYS A 592 -19.28 6.38 19.93
N GLU A 593 -19.23 7.14 18.84
CA GLU A 593 -19.64 8.54 18.84
C GLU A 593 -20.44 8.86 17.58
N ASN A 594 -21.55 9.57 17.73
CA ASN A 594 -22.27 10.17 16.61
C ASN A 594 -22.05 11.68 16.66
N ILE A 595 -21.78 12.29 15.51
CA ILE A 595 -21.47 13.70 15.39
C ILE A 595 -22.31 14.28 14.26
N ASP A 596 -23.13 15.25 14.57
CA ASP A 596 -23.90 16.03 13.59
C ASP A 596 -23.29 17.42 13.51
N SER A 597 -22.82 17.80 12.33
CA SER A 597 -22.13 19.07 12.09
C SER A 597 -22.88 19.93 11.10
N PHE A 598 -23.11 21.19 11.45
CA PHE A 598 -23.53 22.24 10.53
C PHE A 598 -22.38 23.24 10.37
N ILE A 599 -22.01 23.54 9.14
CA ILE A 599 -20.84 24.37 8.82
C ILE A 599 -21.28 25.41 7.79
N LEU A 600 -20.94 26.68 8.04
CA LEU A 600 -21.16 27.79 7.14
C LEU A 600 -19.84 28.48 6.86
N VAL A 601 -19.48 28.66 5.59
CA VAL A 601 -18.27 29.36 5.16
C VAL A 601 -18.62 30.35 4.07
N GLY A 602 -18.24 31.61 4.29
CA GLY A 602 -18.32 32.66 3.27
C GLY A 602 -16.93 33.04 2.79
N ASN A 603 -16.82 33.44 1.54
CA ASN A 603 -15.57 33.94 0.97
C ASN A 603 -15.79 35.12 0.03
N LEU A 604 -14.76 35.95 -0.10
CA LEU A 604 -14.67 37.00 -1.08
C LEU A 604 -13.41 36.75 -1.93
N THR A 605 -13.63 36.49 -3.21
CA THR A 605 -12.54 36.21 -4.16
C THR A 605 -12.40 37.39 -5.12
N TYR A 606 -11.14 37.86 -5.26
CA TYR A 606 -10.79 39.00 -6.11
C TYR A 606 -9.65 38.60 -7.07
N LEU A 607 -9.91 38.86 -8.36
CA LEU A 607 -8.96 38.64 -9.46
C LEU A 607 -8.36 39.98 -9.93
N ASN A 608 -7.04 40.12 -9.83
CA ASN A 608 -6.32 41.27 -10.38
C ASN A 608 -5.29 40.76 -11.39
N ASN A 609 -5.53 40.99 -12.66
CA ASN A 609 -4.83 40.38 -13.78
C ASN A 609 -4.88 38.84 -13.64
N ASN A 610 -3.72 38.18 -13.40
CA ASN A 610 -3.62 36.75 -13.17
C ASN A 610 -3.47 36.37 -11.69
N TRP A 611 -3.45 37.37 -10.78
CA TRP A 611 -3.39 37.13 -9.35
C TRP A 611 -4.79 36.99 -8.77
N LEU A 612 -5.03 35.84 -8.16
CA LEU A 612 -6.28 35.55 -7.48
C LEU A 612 -6.05 35.59 -5.97
N ASN A 613 -6.88 36.37 -5.27
CA ASN A 613 -6.86 36.47 -3.81
C ASN A 613 -8.23 36.08 -3.27
N THR A 614 -8.27 35.22 -2.27
CA THR A 614 -9.49 34.81 -1.60
C THR A 614 -9.35 35.03 -0.11
N LEU A 615 -10.26 35.80 0.47
CA LEU A 615 -10.47 35.91 1.90
C LEU A 615 -11.69 35.08 2.27
N GLN A 616 -11.60 34.23 3.30
CA GLN A 616 -12.74 33.45 3.77
C GLN A 616 -12.90 33.56 5.29
N GLY A 617 -14.16 33.42 5.73
CA GLY A 617 -14.55 33.31 7.13
C GLY A 617 -15.58 32.22 7.31
N GLY A 618 -15.48 31.44 8.37
CA GLY A 618 -16.38 30.32 8.61
C GLY A 618 -16.75 30.12 10.06
N ALA A 619 -17.94 29.56 10.26
CA ALA A 619 -18.45 29.11 11.56
C ALA A 619 -19.04 27.71 11.43
N GLY A 620 -18.79 26.88 12.41
CA GLY A 620 -19.34 25.53 12.49
C GLY A 620 -19.82 25.19 13.90
N TYR A 621 -20.90 24.44 13.96
CA TYR A 621 -21.42 23.85 15.19
C TYR A 621 -21.56 22.36 15.01
N SER A 622 -21.07 21.58 15.98
CA SER A 622 -21.23 20.14 15.99
C SER A 622 -21.85 19.66 17.30
N ARG A 623 -22.84 18.80 17.20
CA ARG A 623 -23.41 18.06 18.33
C ARG A 623 -22.79 16.69 18.39
N HIS A 624 -22.32 16.29 19.56
CA HIS A 624 -21.65 15.03 19.82
C HIS A 624 -22.52 14.18 20.78
N GLU A 625 -22.71 12.91 20.41
CA GLU A 625 -23.32 11.88 21.25
C GLU A 625 -22.32 10.76 21.44
N LEU A 626 -21.53 10.83 22.52
CA LEU A 626 -20.54 9.83 22.86
C LEU A 626 -21.17 8.74 23.71
N LYS A 627 -20.98 7.47 23.29
CA LYS A 627 -21.24 6.28 24.07
C LYS A 627 -19.93 5.61 24.41
N ARG A 628 -19.44 5.91 25.58
CA ARG A 628 -18.25 5.28 26.12
C ARG A 628 -18.66 4.02 26.88
N TYR A 629 -17.97 2.93 26.64
CA TYR A 629 -18.20 1.67 27.34
C TYR A 629 -17.05 1.40 28.30
N ILE A 630 -17.39 0.93 29.49
CA ILE A 630 -16.44 0.40 30.47
C ILE A 630 -16.75 -1.06 30.67
N LEU A 631 -15.71 -1.89 30.77
CA LEU A 631 -15.86 -3.30 31.11
C LEU A 631 -15.87 -3.41 32.63
N ASP A 632 -16.97 -3.92 33.19
CA ASP A 632 -17.07 -4.15 34.60
C ASP A 632 -16.39 -5.49 34.97
N ARG A 633 -15.32 -5.39 35.75
CA ARG A 633 -14.54 -6.57 36.16
C ARG A 633 -15.23 -7.43 37.21
N GLU A 634 -16.09 -6.83 38.04
CA GLU A 634 -16.80 -7.56 39.11
C GLU A 634 -18.03 -8.30 38.57
N ASP A 635 -18.58 -7.88 37.43
CA ASP A 635 -19.74 -8.47 36.78
C ASP A 635 -19.37 -9.14 35.44
N ASN A 636 -18.41 -10.09 35.46
CA ASN A 636 -18.01 -10.90 34.31
C ASN A 636 -17.79 -10.12 33.00
N PHE A 637 -17.20 -8.94 33.06
CA PHE A 637 -16.94 -8.04 31.92
C PHE A 637 -18.20 -7.55 31.18
N ASN A 638 -19.31 -7.46 31.85
CA ASN A 638 -20.48 -6.79 31.33
C ASN A 638 -20.13 -5.34 30.96
N LYS A 639 -20.58 -4.91 29.80
CA LYS A 639 -20.38 -3.56 29.33
C LYS A 639 -21.29 -2.58 30.06
N ARG A 640 -20.71 -1.62 30.75
CA ARG A 640 -21.43 -0.47 31.26
C ARG A 640 -21.38 0.68 30.26
N GLU A 641 -22.52 1.20 29.88
CA GLU A 641 -22.65 2.32 28.95
C GLU A 641 -22.69 3.65 29.72
N ILE A 642 -21.80 4.56 29.31
CA ILE A 642 -21.73 5.93 29.79
C ILE A 642 -22.01 6.87 28.63
N LYS A 643 -22.98 7.74 28.74
CA LYS A 643 -23.38 8.69 27.69
C LYS A 643 -22.84 10.07 28.00
N GLY A 644 -22.20 10.69 27.01
CA GLY A 644 -21.81 12.09 27.03
C GLY A 644 -22.38 12.83 25.84
N ASN A 645 -23.09 13.94 26.09
CA ASN A 645 -23.61 14.81 25.04
C ASN A 645 -22.99 16.19 25.19
N TYR A 646 -22.37 16.69 24.12
CA TYR A 646 -21.75 18.01 24.12
C TYR A 646 -21.81 18.68 22.74
N GLY A 647 -21.56 19.98 22.74
CA GLY A 647 -21.45 20.76 21.52
C GLY A 647 -20.05 21.30 21.33
N SER A 648 -19.62 21.38 20.08
CA SER A 648 -18.36 22.03 19.67
C SER A 648 -18.65 23.16 18.72
N ASN A 649 -18.03 24.34 18.96
CA ASN A 649 -18.09 25.48 18.06
C ASN A 649 -16.72 25.66 17.42
N LEU A 650 -16.72 25.93 16.13
CA LEU A 650 -15.51 26.16 15.37
C LEU A 650 -15.67 27.45 14.58
N TYR A 651 -14.63 28.30 14.61
CA TYR A 651 -14.55 29.52 13.84
C TYR A 651 -13.26 29.54 13.05
N SER A 652 -13.28 30.12 11.88
CA SER A 652 -12.10 30.23 11.03
C SER A 652 -12.07 31.53 10.26
N ILE A 653 -10.85 32.01 10.01
CA ILE A 653 -10.56 33.07 9.05
C ILE A 653 -9.34 32.62 8.24
N GLY A 654 -9.33 32.91 6.96
CA GLY A 654 -8.22 32.49 6.10
C GLY A 654 -8.06 33.36 4.88
N TRP A 655 -6.87 33.33 4.35
CA TRP A 655 -6.48 34.00 3.13
C TRP A 655 -5.68 33.07 2.24
N GLU A 656 -5.92 33.16 0.93
CA GLU A 656 -5.19 32.42 -0.09
C GLU A 656 -4.89 33.34 -1.26
N SER A 657 -3.68 33.22 -1.83
CA SER A 657 -3.28 33.93 -3.02
C SER A 657 -2.48 33.03 -3.96
N GLY A 658 -2.73 33.16 -5.23
CA GLY A 658 -2.00 32.42 -6.26
C GLY A 658 -2.06 33.05 -7.63
N TYR A 659 -1.33 32.47 -8.54
CA TYR A 659 -1.16 32.99 -9.89
C TYR A 659 -1.70 32.04 -10.94
N ILE A 660 -2.55 32.52 -11.84
CA ILE A 660 -3.17 31.74 -12.91
C ILE A 660 -2.22 31.66 -14.10
N LEU A 661 -1.75 30.47 -14.40
CA LEU A 661 -0.97 30.14 -15.59
C LEU A 661 -1.87 29.42 -16.59
N GLY A 662 -2.10 30.01 -17.75
CA GLY A 662 -2.95 29.47 -18.81
C GLY A 662 -4.00 30.43 -19.30
N LYS A 663 -4.81 30.01 -20.25
CA LYS A 663 -5.89 30.81 -20.83
C LYS A 663 -7.14 29.95 -20.93
N ASP A 664 -8.27 30.61 -20.84
CA ASP A 664 -9.58 29.99 -20.94
C ASP A 664 -9.75 28.83 -19.95
N LYS A 665 -10.48 27.88 -20.07
CA LYS A 665 -10.77 26.79 -19.13
C LYS A 665 -9.60 25.77 -18.93
N LYS A 666 -8.39 26.08 -19.43
CA LYS A 666 -7.18 25.25 -19.20
C LYS A 666 -6.14 26.07 -18.44
N TYR A 667 -5.96 25.74 -17.18
CA TYR A 667 -5.03 26.50 -16.35
C TYR A 667 -4.33 25.64 -15.32
N LEU A 668 -3.20 26.17 -14.86
CA LEU A 668 -2.45 25.75 -13.71
C LEU A 668 -2.45 26.89 -12.69
N TYR A 669 -2.68 26.60 -11.44
CA TYR A 669 -2.78 27.59 -10.37
C TYR A 669 -1.93 27.18 -9.17
N PRO A 670 -0.66 27.59 -9.11
CA PRO A 670 0.12 27.54 -7.88
C PRO A 670 -0.38 28.57 -6.88
N PHE A 671 -0.50 28.21 -5.61
CA PHE A 671 -0.99 29.09 -4.57
C PHE A 671 -0.33 28.85 -3.21
N VAL A 672 -0.42 29.87 -2.36
CA VAL A 672 -0.08 29.82 -0.94
C VAL A 672 -1.19 30.44 -0.12
N GLY A 673 -1.31 30.05 1.13
CA GLY A 673 -2.33 30.59 2.00
C GLY A 673 -2.06 30.34 3.48
N ILE A 674 -2.88 30.96 4.30
CA ILE A 674 -2.89 30.81 5.75
C ILE A 674 -4.32 30.86 6.26
N ASP A 675 -4.66 29.89 7.13
CA ASP A 675 -5.89 29.89 7.86
C ASP A 675 -5.62 29.92 9.37
N TYR A 676 -6.47 30.60 10.11
CA TYR A 676 -6.48 30.54 11.56
C TYR A 676 -7.82 29.98 12.03
N VAL A 677 -7.78 28.95 12.87
CA VAL A 677 -8.94 28.17 13.29
C VAL A 677 -9.00 28.15 14.81
N TRP A 678 -10.19 28.46 15.35
CA TRP A 678 -10.50 28.31 16.77
C TRP A 678 -11.55 27.23 16.95
N ASN A 679 -11.28 26.30 17.85
CA ASN A 679 -12.22 25.29 18.27
C ASN A 679 -12.52 25.43 19.77
N ARG A 680 -13.79 25.24 20.14
CA ARG A 680 -14.24 25.29 21.50
C ARG A 680 -15.24 24.18 21.76
N ASP A 681 -14.83 23.19 22.56
CA ASP A 681 -15.73 22.17 23.07
C ASP A 681 -16.38 22.68 24.36
N ASN A 682 -17.70 22.54 24.46
CA ASN A 682 -18.43 22.91 25.65
C ASN A 682 -18.16 21.91 26.78
N SER A 683 -18.30 22.36 28.04
CA SER A 683 -18.29 21.45 29.18
C SER A 683 -19.52 20.55 29.16
N TYR A 684 -19.36 19.33 29.63
CA TYR A 684 -20.46 18.37 29.75
C TYR A 684 -20.24 17.39 30.90
N LYS A 685 -21.36 16.80 31.32
CA LYS A 685 -21.40 15.74 32.30
C LYS A 685 -21.81 14.45 31.61
N GLU A 686 -21.04 13.42 31.78
CA GLU A 686 -21.43 12.08 31.38
C GLU A 686 -22.54 11.56 32.30
N LYS A 687 -23.28 10.56 31.83
CA LYS A 687 -24.32 9.89 32.60
C LYS A 687 -24.24 8.38 32.36
N GLN A 688 -24.07 7.65 33.43
CA GLN A 688 -24.13 6.20 33.44
C GLN A 688 -25.52 5.74 33.87
N LEU A 689 -26.02 4.67 33.24
CA LEU A 689 -27.32 4.07 33.60
C LEU A 689 -27.04 2.98 34.64
N ILE A 690 -26.94 3.35 35.92
CA ILE A 690 -26.75 2.43 37.03
C ILE A 690 -27.69 2.77 38.21
N ASN A 691 -27.92 1.75 39.03
CA ASN A 691 -28.79 1.83 40.22
C ASN A 691 -28.02 2.13 41.53
N SER A 692 -26.70 2.33 41.53
CA SER A 692 -25.92 2.65 42.72
C SER A 692 -24.85 3.75 42.42
N ASP A 693 -24.71 4.70 43.39
CA ASP A 693 -23.77 5.82 43.26
C ASP A 693 -22.29 5.43 43.44
N GLU A 694 -22.01 4.30 44.09
CA GLU A 694 -20.65 3.87 44.39
C GLU A 694 -19.84 3.44 43.17
N ASP A 695 -20.53 2.99 42.09
CA ASP A 695 -19.92 2.48 40.86
C ASP A 695 -20.12 3.43 39.64
N ASP A 696 -20.36 4.72 39.87
CA ASP A 696 -20.52 5.67 38.79
C ASP A 696 -19.14 6.20 38.30
N TYR A 697 -18.77 5.77 37.09
CA TYR A 697 -17.56 6.20 36.39
C TYR A 697 -17.77 7.40 35.45
N SER A 698 -18.87 8.11 35.62
CA SER A 698 -19.19 9.28 34.82
C SER A 698 -18.28 10.45 35.13
N LEU A 699 -17.85 11.15 34.09
CA LEU A 699 -16.97 12.30 34.18
C LEU A 699 -17.70 13.62 33.98
N ASN A 700 -17.28 14.62 34.72
CA ASN A 700 -17.60 16.02 34.44
C ASN A 700 -16.38 16.62 33.70
N ILE A 701 -16.55 16.88 32.41
CA ILE A 701 -15.48 17.34 31.54
C ILE A 701 -15.61 18.85 31.35
N ARG A 702 -14.51 19.55 31.64
CA ARG A 702 -14.47 20.99 31.50
C ARG A 702 -14.32 21.39 30.03
N LYS A 703 -14.77 22.62 29.75
CA LYS A 703 -14.65 23.26 28.46
C LYS A 703 -13.20 23.31 27.97
N ASN A 704 -13.00 22.96 26.72
CA ASN A 704 -11.72 23.08 26.06
C ASN A 704 -11.72 24.19 24.99
N LYS A 705 -10.56 24.81 24.78
CA LYS A 705 -10.31 25.77 23.70
C LYS A 705 -9.00 25.43 23.03
N GLU A 706 -9.03 25.26 21.74
CA GLU A 706 -7.86 25.00 20.92
C GLU A 706 -7.80 26.00 19.76
N SER A 707 -6.60 26.34 19.32
CA SER A 707 -6.42 27.15 18.12
C SER A 707 -5.30 26.57 17.25
N SER A 708 -5.38 26.81 15.97
CA SER A 708 -4.31 26.39 15.04
C SER A 708 -4.15 27.39 13.92
N ALA A 709 -2.89 27.68 13.55
CA ALA A 709 -2.53 28.30 12.30
C ALA A 709 -2.21 27.19 11.29
N ILE A 710 -2.73 27.32 10.08
CA ILE A 710 -2.53 26.34 9.01
C ILE A 710 -1.95 27.09 7.82
N PHE A 711 -0.67 26.85 7.54
CA PHE A 711 0.00 27.32 6.33
C PHE A 711 -0.28 26.32 5.22
N LYS A 712 -0.61 26.79 4.05
CA LYS A 712 -0.92 25.95 2.90
C LYS A 712 -0.19 26.39 1.65
N SER A 713 0.17 25.42 0.84
CA SER A 713 0.68 25.61 -0.51
C SER A 713 0.18 24.48 -1.39
N GLY A 714 -0.06 24.75 -2.62
CA GLY A 714 -0.61 23.76 -3.52
C GLY A 714 -0.57 24.13 -4.97
N LEU A 715 -1.03 23.21 -5.77
CA LEU A 715 -1.13 23.31 -7.20
C LEU A 715 -2.49 22.80 -7.63
N LYS A 716 -3.25 23.62 -8.32
CA LYS A 716 -4.50 23.23 -8.95
C LYS A 716 -4.37 23.28 -10.46
N PHE A 717 -5.02 22.37 -11.15
CA PHE A 717 -5.15 22.37 -12.60
C PHE A 717 -6.57 22.14 -13.04
N SER A 718 -6.91 22.65 -14.20
CA SER A 718 -8.14 22.36 -14.91
C SER A 718 -7.83 21.98 -16.35
N TYR A 719 -8.43 20.91 -16.82
CA TYR A 719 -8.22 20.40 -18.17
C TYR A 719 -9.51 19.86 -18.77
N PHE A 720 -9.84 20.29 -20.00
CA PHE A 720 -10.96 19.77 -20.76
C PHE A 720 -10.51 18.57 -21.60
N ILE A 721 -11.10 17.41 -21.39
CA ILE A 721 -10.89 16.23 -22.22
C ILE A 721 -11.63 16.42 -23.55
N ILE A 722 -12.89 16.83 -23.45
CA ILE A 722 -13.77 17.21 -24.56
C ILE A 722 -14.58 18.44 -24.14
N GLU A 723 -15.28 19.09 -25.06
CA GLU A 723 -16.04 20.33 -24.77
C GLU A 723 -16.97 20.25 -23.55
N ASN A 724 -17.52 19.09 -23.28
CA ASN A 724 -18.50 18.87 -22.22
C ASN A 724 -17.95 18.17 -20.97
N ILE A 725 -16.70 17.70 -20.98
CA ILE A 725 -16.10 17.00 -19.84
C ILE A 725 -14.82 17.70 -19.43
N ASN A 726 -14.83 18.17 -18.18
CA ASN A 726 -13.69 18.80 -17.52
C ASN A 726 -13.18 17.94 -16.37
N ILE A 727 -11.87 17.91 -16.21
CA ILE A 727 -11.21 17.35 -15.03
C ILE A 727 -10.48 18.47 -14.31
N ASN A 728 -10.77 18.60 -13.03
CA ASN A 728 -10.07 19.49 -12.11
C ASN A 728 -9.31 18.65 -11.10
N GLY A 729 -8.07 19.01 -10.85
CA GLY A 729 -7.28 18.39 -9.81
C GLY A 729 -6.69 19.45 -8.87
N ASP A 730 -6.57 19.12 -7.60
CA ASP A 730 -5.98 19.97 -6.57
C ASP A 730 -5.09 19.13 -5.66
N LEU A 731 -3.83 19.47 -5.56
CA LEU A 731 -2.86 18.87 -4.67
C LEU A 731 -2.33 19.92 -3.72
N GLN A 732 -2.48 19.70 -2.42
CA GLN A 732 -2.05 20.65 -1.41
C GLN A 732 -1.22 20.01 -0.32
N TRP A 733 -0.31 20.79 0.21
CA TRP A 733 0.38 20.51 1.45
C TRP A 733 -0.02 21.57 2.49
N LEU A 734 -0.49 21.10 3.64
CA LEU A 734 -0.93 21.91 4.76
C LEU A 734 0.00 21.66 5.94
N HIS A 735 0.57 22.72 6.49
CA HIS A 735 1.36 22.67 7.71
C HIS A 735 0.58 23.32 8.84
N ARG A 736 0.25 22.54 9.87
CA ARG A 736 -0.57 22.99 11.01
C ARG A 736 0.30 23.21 12.24
N GLU A 737 0.36 24.45 12.70
CA GLU A 737 0.83 24.77 14.04
C GLU A 737 -0.37 24.88 14.98
N LYS A 738 -0.47 23.95 15.91
CA LYS A 738 -1.61 23.82 16.83
C LYS A 738 -1.18 24.01 18.27
N ASN A 739 -1.92 24.84 18.98
CA ASN A 739 -1.81 24.94 20.44
C ASN A 739 -2.71 23.87 21.06
N TYR A 740 -2.08 22.76 21.44
CA TYR A 740 -2.76 21.65 22.08
C TYR A 740 -2.97 21.94 23.57
N LYS A 741 -4.20 21.78 24.04
CA LYS A 741 -4.54 21.87 25.47
C LYS A 741 -5.19 20.57 25.92
N ASP A 742 -4.72 20.07 27.05
CA ASP A 742 -5.35 18.95 27.71
C ASP A 742 -6.69 19.37 28.30
N ASN A 743 -7.62 18.43 28.41
CA ASN A 743 -8.91 18.69 29.01
C ASN A 743 -8.88 18.33 30.48
N ASP A 744 -9.31 19.24 31.33
CA ASP A 744 -9.56 18.95 32.73
C ASP A 744 -10.89 18.22 32.89
N ALA A 745 -10.85 17.15 33.67
CA ALA A 745 -12.04 16.38 34.03
C ALA A 745 -11.99 15.98 35.52
N ASN A 746 -13.14 15.69 36.08
CA ASN A 746 -13.24 15.09 37.41
C ASN A 746 -14.40 14.10 37.45
N PHE A 747 -14.33 13.09 38.30
CA PHE A 747 -15.48 12.18 38.50
C PHE A 747 -16.64 12.92 39.11
N ILE A 748 -17.85 12.64 38.63
CA ILE A 748 -19.07 13.25 39.19
C ILE A 748 -19.24 12.82 40.65
N PHE A 749 -18.96 11.54 40.91
CA PHE A 749 -19.06 10.93 42.25
C PHE A 749 -17.93 11.35 43.22
N LYS A 750 -16.74 11.65 42.68
CA LYS A 750 -15.57 12.12 43.46
C LYS A 750 -15.06 13.45 42.93
N PRO A 751 -15.76 14.56 43.15
CA PRO A 751 -15.45 15.86 42.49
C PRO A 751 -14.09 16.45 42.90
N ASN A 752 -13.49 16.01 43.99
CA ASN A 752 -12.18 16.45 44.44
C ASN A 752 -11.00 15.74 43.75
N VAL A 753 -11.28 14.72 42.96
CA VAL A 753 -10.28 13.99 42.16
C VAL A 753 -10.24 14.57 40.77
N HIS A 754 -9.18 15.31 40.49
CA HIS A 754 -8.96 15.97 39.19
C HIS A 754 -8.15 15.10 38.25
N TYR A 755 -8.52 15.08 37.01
CA TYR A 755 -7.83 14.36 35.91
C TYR A 755 -7.58 15.26 34.74
N THR A 756 -6.55 14.91 34.00
CA THR A 756 -6.21 15.56 32.74
C THR A 756 -6.36 14.56 31.60
N ILE A 757 -7.33 14.76 30.71
CA ILE A 757 -7.45 14.01 29.49
C ILE A 757 -6.48 14.63 28.49
N PRO A 758 -5.43 13.90 28.05
CA PRO A 758 -4.45 14.45 27.13
C PRO A 758 -5.08 14.96 25.83
N ALA A 759 -4.48 15.99 25.25
CA ALA A 759 -4.94 16.52 23.97
C ALA A 759 -4.74 15.49 22.84
N LEU A 760 -5.69 15.40 21.91
CA LEU A 760 -5.55 14.57 20.72
C LEU A 760 -4.52 15.19 19.77
N LYS A 761 -3.29 14.72 19.84
CA LYS A 761 -2.18 15.19 19.00
C LYS A 761 -2.29 14.61 17.60
N THR A 762 -2.66 15.43 16.64
CA THR A 762 -2.69 15.10 15.20
C THR A 762 -1.34 15.42 14.54
N SER A 763 -1.08 14.92 13.34
CA SER A 763 0.10 15.30 12.58
C SER A 763 0.09 16.80 12.22
N LYS A 764 1.26 17.42 12.19
CA LYS A 764 1.41 18.81 11.74
C LYS A 764 1.19 18.91 10.21
N ASP A 765 1.75 17.97 9.47
CA ASP A 765 1.70 17.96 8.01
C ASP A 765 0.53 17.11 7.53
N ILE A 766 -0.22 17.67 6.60
CA ILE A 766 -1.41 17.07 5.98
C ILE A 766 -1.26 17.24 4.47
N GLN A 767 -1.52 16.20 3.73
CA GLN A 767 -1.63 16.24 2.28
C GLN A 767 -3.10 16.08 1.90
N THR A 768 -3.56 16.90 0.97
CA THR A 768 -4.90 16.77 0.40
C THR A 768 -4.81 16.60 -1.11
N LEU A 769 -5.62 15.69 -1.61
CA LEU A 769 -5.80 15.47 -3.04
C LEU A 769 -7.30 15.56 -3.34
N ASN A 770 -7.66 16.38 -4.30
CA ASN A 770 -9.00 16.42 -4.87
C ASN A 770 -8.92 16.13 -6.37
N LEU A 771 -9.84 15.35 -6.87
CA LEU A 771 -10.04 15.12 -8.29
C LEU A 771 -11.52 15.19 -8.60
N THR A 772 -11.92 16.15 -9.42
CA THR A 772 -13.31 16.38 -9.80
C THR A 772 -13.49 16.26 -11.31
N THR A 773 -14.41 15.42 -11.73
CA THR A 773 -14.86 15.34 -13.11
C THR A 773 -16.22 16.00 -13.22
N THR A 774 -16.39 16.93 -14.14
CA THR A 774 -17.61 17.66 -14.39
C THR A 774 -18.11 17.38 -15.81
N TYR A 775 -19.38 17.01 -15.94
CA TYR A 775 -20.07 16.86 -17.21
C TYR A 775 -21.08 18.02 -17.37
N LYS A 776 -20.90 18.81 -18.43
CA LYS A 776 -21.79 19.93 -18.78
C LYS A 776 -22.86 19.45 -19.77
N SER A 777 -24.13 19.52 -19.33
CA SER A 777 -25.28 19.26 -20.21
C SER A 777 -25.48 20.41 -21.20
N ARG A 778 -26.27 20.19 -22.22
CA ARG A 778 -26.73 21.25 -23.16
C ARG A 778 -27.64 22.30 -22.47
N SER A 779 -28.19 21.96 -21.30
CA SER A 779 -28.90 22.88 -20.41
C SER A 779 -27.92 23.64 -19.52
N LEU A 780 -28.40 24.60 -18.73
CA LEU A 780 -27.59 25.33 -17.71
C LEU A 780 -27.20 24.45 -16.51
N THR A 781 -27.30 23.14 -16.66
CA THR A 781 -27.04 22.15 -15.60
C THR A 781 -25.71 21.43 -15.83
N GLU A 782 -24.92 21.28 -14.78
CA GLU A 782 -23.70 20.48 -14.76
C GLU A 782 -23.81 19.37 -13.71
N TYR A 783 -23.18 18.24 -13.97
CA TYR A 783 -23.09 17.11 -13.03
C TYR A 783 -21.64 16.94 -12.65
N SER A 784 -21.35 16.74 -11.38
CA SER A 784 -20.00 16.54 -10.88
C SER A 784 -19.86 15.24 -10.11
N LEU A 785 -18.69 14.62 -10.25
CA LEU A 785 -18.22 13.52 -9.44
C LEU A 785 -16.85 13.91 -8.89
N SER A 786 -16.71 13.93 -7.58
CA SER A 786 -15.45 14.28 -6.93
C SER A 786 -14.94 13.16 -6.04
N LEU A 787 -13.64 12.99 -6.04
CA LEU A 787 -12.89 12.13 -5.13
C LEU A 787 -11.93 13.02 -4.34
N ASP A 788 -12.05 13.01 -3.01
CA ASP A 788 -11.16 13.75 -2.12
C ASP A 788 -10.42 12.78 -1.21
N SER A 789 -9.17 13.08 -0.93
CA SER A 789 -8.38 12.33 0.04
C SER A 789 -7.60 13.28 0.94
N ILE A 790 -7.61 13.00 2.24
CA ILE A 790 -6.79 13.70 3.24
C ILE A 790 -5.92 12.68 3.92
N ILE A 791 -4.62 12.87 3.83
CA ILE A 791 -3.63 11.90 4.31
C ILE A 791 -2.64 12.59 5.23
N ASN A 792 -2.34 11.96 6.34
CA ASN A 792 -1.20 12.29 7.17
C ASN A 792 -0.68 11.05 7.90
N LYS A 793 0.38 11.20 8.72
CA LYS A 793 0.99 10.10 9.48
C LYS A 793 0.05 9.38 10.46
N LYS A 794 -1.07 9.99 10.83
CA LYS A 794 -1.98 9.48 11.86
C LYS A 794 -3.37 9.15 11.38
N TYR A 795 -3.79 9.66 10.25
CA TYR A 795 -5.08 9.31 9.68
C TYR A 795 -5.10 9.37 8.17
N ILE A 796 -6.03 8.65 7.60
CA ILE A 796 -6.41 8.70 6.20
C ILE A 796 -7.94 8.88 6.13
N ASP A 797 -8.38 9.72 5.23
CA ASP A 797 -9.78 9.94 4.92
C ASP A 797 -9.97 9.99 3.41
N THR A 798 -11.01 9.34 2.92
CA THR A 798 -11.39 9.38 1.51
C THR A 798 -12.87 9.69 1.43
N SER A 799 -13.24 10.66 0.59
CA SER A 799 -14.62 11.03 0.35
C SER A 799 -14.95 11.02 -1.14
N VAL A 800 -16.18 10.67 -1.42
CA VAL A 800 -16.78 10.75 -2.75
C VAL A 800 -17.98 11.68 -2.67
N SER A 801 -18.09 12.59 -3.63
CA SER A 801 -19.29 13.43 -3.74
C SER A 801 -19.85 13.42 -5.16
N ILE A 802 -21.17 13.49 -5.25
CA ILE A 802 -21.92 13.61 -6.50
C ILE A 802 -22.74 14.89 -6.41
N GLY A 803 -22.62 15.74 -7.41
CA GLY A 803 -23.24 17.06 -7.39
C GLY A 803 -24.02 17.38 -8.65
N ILE A 804 -24.94 18.31 -8.48
CA ILE A 804 -25.70 18.96 -9.53
C ILE A 804 -25.57 20.47 -9.34
N LYS A 805 -25.05 21.14 -10.35
CA LYS A 805 -24.87 22.57 -10.39
C LYS A 805 -25.88 23.19 -11.36
N TYR A 806 -26.50 24.23 -10.94
CA TYR A 806 -27.43 24.99 -11.75
C TYR A 806 -26.99 26.47 -11.84
N ARG A 807 -26.98 27.01 -13.06
CA ARG A 807 -26.61 28.39 -13.36
C ARG A 807 -27.85 29.24 -13.63
N PHE A 808 -27.81 30.49 -13.21
CA PHE A 808 -28.93 31.45 -13.41
C PHE A 808 -28.45 32.87 -13.66
#